data_5a25aa64310559eebeb578c5794299a9
#
_entry.id   5a25aa64310559eebeb578c5794299a9
#
_cell.length_a   1.000
_cell.length_b   1.000
_cell.length_c   1.000
_cell.angle_alpha   90.00
_cell.angle_beta   90.00
_cell.angle_gamma   90.00
#
_symmetry.space_group_name_H-M   'P 1'
#
loop_
_entity.id
_entity.type
_entity.pdbx_description
1 polymer ?
#
loop_
_entity_poly.entity_id
_entity_poly.type
_entity_poly.pdbx_seq_one_letter_code
_entity_poly.pdbx_strand_id
1 'polypeptide(L)'
;MAASINHAHPRHGVPETGPKMVNRLQQSKSPYVRGHMNNPVAWQVWDAESMELAKKHNRLIFLSIGYSACHWCHVMEKESFMSLEVASILNESFVPIKVDREERPDIDDIYMNYVQATTGSGGWPLNVFLTPDLEPVFGGTYWQGPNSNTFTGPEAIGFVEILEKLRDVWQTQQQRCLDSAKEITKQLKEFAEEGTHSQQSDRDNDKEEEMDIELLEEAYQHFASRYDSANGGFGRAPKFPTPSNLSFLLRVGAYPTQVKDIVGHDECEQATAMAVTTLVNMARGGIRDHIGHGFARYSVTTDWGLPHFEKMLYDQAQLLDVYVDAFRLTHDPELLGAVYDLAAYLTSDPIQSPTGGFFSSEDADSYPHPNDTEKREGAFYVWSLKELTSVLGPRDAPVCAKHWGVLPDGNVPPEYDPHDEFMNQNVLSIRATPSKLAKDFGLSEEEVVKIIKSSKQKLQDYRERTRGRPDLDDKIIVAWNGLAIGALAKCSVLFEDIESSKAVQCREAAARAISFIKDKLFDKATGQLWRIYRDGSHGDTPGFADDYAYLASGLLDMYEATYDDSYLQFAERLQKYLNEYFLAQSGSTTTGYYSTPSVTTPGMPSPLLRLKTGTESATPSVNGVIARNLLRLSALLEDESYRTLARETCNTFAVEIIQHPFLFVGMLDVIVGLQIGTRTVTGVFSTAEVSIPNPRGDSLLSRNDEPVSTIDIIRRRIREEAGVAVSSSIVVTSLVDIRPSHLKDFVGNQSFWLKSRNALFKDLKATDPAKNYLKVCEAGQCRTIDL
;
A
#
# COMPACT_ATOMS: atom_id res chain seq x y z
N MET A 1 73.34 -7.43 23.27
CA MET A 1 73.34 -6.92 21.88
C MET A 1 72.24 -7.69 21.14
N ALA A 2 71.08 -7.11 20.99
CA ALA A 2 70.00 -7.68 20.20
C ALA A 2 69.58 -6.57 19.21
N ALA A 3 69.86 -6.83 17.94
CA ALA A 3 69.47 -5.93 16.85
C ALA A 3 68.03 -6.16 16.42
N SER A 4 67.22 -5.10 16.54
CA SER A 4 65.89 -5.03 16.02
C SER A 4 65.92 -4.83 14.50
N ILE A 5 65.33 -5.72 13.73
CA ILE A 5 65.15 -5.57 12.29
C ILE A 5 63.71 -5.05 12.07
N ASN A 6 63.61 -3.76 11.76
CA ASN A 6 62.40 -3.12 11.26
C ASN A 6 62.22 -3.50 9.77
N HIS A 7 61.24 -4.33 9.44
CA HIS A 7 60.77 -4.48 8.08
C HIS A 7 59.62 -3.50 7.81
N ALA A 8 59.97 -2.31 7.32
CA ALA A 8 59.03 -1.42 6.67
C ALA A 8 58.79 -1.91 5.24
N HIS A 9 57.58 -2.43 4.95
CA HIS A 9 57.14 -2.64 3.58
C HIS A 9 56.94 -1.26 2.91
N PRO A 10 57.50 -1.05 1.71
CA PRO A 10 57.24 0.16 0.95
C PRO A 10 55.79 0.13 0.47
N ARG A 11 54.99 1.08 0.93
CA ARG A 11 53.67 1.37 0.30
C ARG A 11 53.97 1.84 -1.13
N HIS A 12 53.69 1.00 -2.12
CA HIS A 12 53.66 1.44 -3.50
C HIS A 12 52.55 2.51 -3.62
N GLY A 13 52.95 3.74 -3.89
CA GLY A 13 52.06 4.83 -4.21
C GLY A 13 51.30 4.49 -5.47
N VAL A 14 50.03 4.23 -5.32
CA VAL A 14 49.05 4.18 -6.40
C VAL A 14 48.90 5.61 -6.90
N PRO A 15 49.00 5.88 -8.22
CA PRO A 15 48.78 7.24 -8.73
C PRO A 15 47.37 7.70 -8.37
N GLU A 16 47.25 8.89 -7.76
CA GLU A 16 45.97 9.60 -7.63
C GLU A 16 45.44 9.95 -9.04
N THR A 17 44.71 9.07 -9.70
CA THR A 17 44.13 9.29 -11.03
C THR A 17 42.65 8.97 -11.08
N GLY A 18 41.89 9.63 -10.26
CA GLY A 18 40.46 9.68 -10.40
C GLY A 18 39.88 11.03 -9.96
N PRO A 19 38.84 11.57 -10.59
CA PRO A 19 38.20 12.78 -10.10
C PRO A 19 37.76 12.52 -8.66
N LYS A 20 38.02 13.48 -7.77
CA LYS A 20 37.53 13.44 -6.41
C LYS A 20 36.00 13.59 -6.46
N MET A 21 35.27 12.46 -6.30
CA MET A 21 33.81 12.49 -6.23
C MET A 21 33.37 13.30 -5.01
N VAL A 22 32.25 13.99 -5.14
CA VAL A 22 31.60 14.72 -4.04
C VAL A 22 30.20 14.18 -3.85
N ASN A 23 29.65 14.30 -2.65
CA ASN A 23 28.29 13.94 -2.35
C ASN A 23 27.33 14.90 -3.08
N ARG A 24 26.41 14.36 -3.90
CA ARG A 24 25.48 15.13 -4.76
C ARG A 24 24.02 15.12 -4.25
N LEU A 25 23.77 14.63 -3.03
CA LEU A 25 22.41 14.38 -2.56
C LEU A 25 21.64 15.62 -2.08
N GLN A 26 22.30 16.74 -1.89
CA GLN A 26 21.71 17.97 -1.32
C GLN A 26 20.47 18.45 -2.08
N GLN A 27 20.41 18.24 -3.39
CA GLN A 27 19.32 18.73 -4.25
C GLN A 27 18.17 17.73 -4.42
N SER A 28 18.29 16.53 -3.86
CA SER A 28 17.25 15.52 -3.95
C SER A 28 15.97 15.99 -3.24
N LYS A 29 14.82 15.66 -3.81
CA LYS A 29 13.52 15.88 -3.16
C LYS A 29 13.17 14.80 -2.16
N SER A 30 13.76 13.61 -2.25
CA SER A 30 13.57 12.54 -1.29
C SER A 30 14.13 12.92 0.08
N PRO A 31 13.34 12.88 1.17
CA PRO A 31 13.84 13.03 2.53
C PRO A 31 14.92 11.98 2.84
N TYR A 32 14.71 10.74 2.44
CA TYR A 32 15.64 9.65 2.61
C TYR A 32 17.00 9.91 1.96
N VAL A 33 17.01 10.21 0.66
CA VAL A 33 18.25 10.47 -0.08
C VAL A 33 18.95 11.71 0.50
N ARG A 34 18.20 12.77 0.78
CA ARG A 34 18.75 14.03 1.33
C ARG A 34 19.28 13.87 2.74
N GLY A 35 18.74 12.94 3.55
CA GLY A 35 19.26 12.58 4.88
C GLY A 35 20.74 12.19 4.84
N HIS A 36 21.18 11.54 3.77
CA HIS A 36 22.57 11.10 3.58
C HIS A 36 23.53 12.16 3.00
N MET A 37 23.09 13.41 2.81
CA MET A 37 23.93 14.47 2.19
C MET A 37 25.16 14.85 3.00
N ASN A 38 25.18 14.57 4.30
CA ASN A 38 26.29 14.86 5.20
C ASN A 38 27.18 13.63 5.48
N ASN A 39 26.91 12.48 4.88
CA ASN A 39 27.77 11.32 5.02
C ASN A 39 29.14 11.58 4.38
N PRO A 40 30.24 11.01 4.92
CA PRO A 40 31.56 11.07 4.30
C PRO A 40 31.63 10.30 2.97
N VAL A 41 30.69 9.43 2.68
CA VAL A 41 30.52 8.75 1.39
C VAL A 41 30.12 9.76 0.32
N ALA A 42 30.82 9.75 -0.83
CA ALA A 42 30.55 10.63 -1.97
C ALA A 42 29.36 10.14 -2.80
N TRP A 43 28.21 10.03 -2.16
CA TRP A 43 26.97 9.56 -2.75
C TRP A 43 26.60 10.29 -4.04
N GLN A 44 26.21 9.55 -5.05
CA GLN A 44 25.66 10.01 -6.31
C GLN A 44 24.15 9.73 -6.35
N VAL A 45 23.45 10.37 -7.30
CA VAL A 45 22.04 10.06 -7.63
C VAL A 45 21.98 9.13 -8.83
N TRP A 46 20.83 8.51 -9.07
CA TRP A 46 20.60 7.65 -10.24
C TRP A 46 20.36 8.51 -11.49
N ASP A 47 21.41 8.91 -12.17
CA ASP A 47 21.37 9.73 -13.37
C ASP A 47 22.43 9.29 -14.41
N ALA A 48 22.34 9.87 -15.61
CA ALA A 48 23.28 9.57 -16.68
C ALA A 48 24.73 9.91 -16.33
N GLU A 49 24.97 10.97 -15.54
CA GLU A 49 26.32 11.36 -15.12
C GLU A 49 26.98 10.30 -14.24
N SER A 50 26.24 9.72 -13.30
CA SER A 50 26.71 8.64 -12.43
C SER A 50 27.04 7.36 -13.20
N MET A 51 26.24 7.03 -14.22
CA MET A 51 26.50 5.88 -15.11
C MET A 51 27.73 6.12 -15.98
N GLU A 52 27.89 7.33 -16.54
CA GLU A 52 29.09 7.70 -17.29
C GLU A 52 30.34 7.67 -16.43
N LEU A 53 30.23 8.11 -15.16
CA LEU A 53 31.33 8.06 -14.21
C LEU A 53 31.78 6.62 -13.96
N ALA A 54 30.87 5.68 -13.76
CA ALA A 54 31.16 4.26 -13.58
C ALA A 54 31.87 3.67 -14.82
N LYS A 55 31.34 3.94 -16.03
CA LYS A 55 31.94 3.50 -17.28
C LYS A 55 33.34 4.08 -17.53
N LYS A 56 33.47 5.38 -17.37
CA LYS A 56 34.74 6.10 -17.62
C LYS A 56 35.88 5.65 -16.71
N HIS A 57 35.56 5.33 -15.45
CA HIS A 57 36.55 4.91 -14.46
C HIS A 57 36.63 3.41 -14.25
N ASN A 58 35.82 2.65 -14.99
CA ASN A 58 35.71 1.20 -14.91
C ASN A 58 35.55 0.73 -13.45
N ARG A 59 34.57 1.34 -12.72
CA ARG A 59 34.28 1.03 -11.32
C ARG A 59 32.92 0.35 -11.20
N LEU A 60 32.81 -0.62 -10.28
CA LEU A 60 31.50 -1.13 -9.86
C LEU A 60 30.66 0.00 -9.26
N ILE A 61 29.37 -0.05 -9.52
CA ILE A 61 28.39 0.78 -8.83
C ILE A 61 28.03 0.09 -7.51
N PHE A 62 28.08 0.81 -6.39
CA PHE A 62 27.45 0.39 -5.15
C PHE A 62 26.10 1.08 -5.03
N LEU A 63 25.04 0.35 -5.30
CA LEU A 63 23.67 0.82 -5.23
C LEU A 63 23.07 0.49 -3.87
N SER A 64 22.64 1.52 -3.12
CA SER A 64 21.95 1.37 -1.84
C SER A 64 20.56 1.96 -1.92
N ILE A 65 19.54 1.13 -1.71
CA ILE A 65 18.13 1.48 -1.83
C ILE A 65 17.45 1.36 -0.46
N GLY A 66 16.59 2.31 -0.13
CA GLY A 66 15.82 2.31 1.11
C GLY A 66 14.68 3.34 1.05
N TYR A 67 14.18 3.74 2.19
CA TYR A 67 13.12 4.74 2.33
C TYR A 67 13.22 5.43 3.70
N SER A 68 12.51 6.55 3.87
CA SER A 68 12.68 7.47 4.99
C SER A 68 12.31 6.85 6.34
N ALA A 69 11.23 6.09 6.40
CA ALA A 69 10.72 5.50 7.64
C ALA A 69 11.45 4.21 8.09
N CYS A 70 12.47 3.77 7.34
CA CYS A 70 13.13 2.48 7.50
C CYS A 70 14.14 2.47 8.65
N HIS A 71 13.82 1.83 9.78
CA HIS A 71 14.72 1.68 10.94
C HIS A 71 16.09 1.08 10.55
N TRP A 72 16.12 -0.06 9.86
CA TRP A 72 17.38 -0.71 9.48
C TRP A 72 18.23 0.09 8.50
N CYS A 73 17.61 1.01 7.73
CA CYS A 73 18.35 1.95 6.90
C CYS A 73 19.09 2.98 7.75
N HIS A 74 18.48 3.46 8.85
CA HIS A 74 19.11 4.36 9.81
C HIS A 74 20.23 3.67 10.58
N VAL A 75 20.02 2.40 10.99
CA VAL A 75 21.07 1.58 11.62
C VAL A 75 22.29 1.49 10.70
N MET A 76 22.09 1.12 9.43
CA MET A 76 23.21 1.01 8.48
C MET A 76 23.89 2.35 8.19
N GLU A 77 23.15 3.46 8.22
CA GLU A 77 23.74 4.79 8.11
C GLU A 77 24.71 5.07 9.25
N LYS A 78 24.26 4.88 10.50
CA LYS A 78 25.08 5.13 11.70
C LYS A 78 26.32 4.22 11.73
N GLU A 79 26.14 2.95 11.48
CA GLU A 79 27.20 1.94 11.60
C GLU A 79 28.19 1.96 10.45
N SER A 80 27.74 2.21 9.21
CA SER A 80 28.52 2.05 8.00
C SER A 80 28.74 3.37 7.26
N PHE A 81 27.67 4.11 6.90
CA PHE A 81 27.81 5.24 5.98
C PHE A 81 28.42 6.50 6.62
N MET A 82 28.38 6.58 7.96
CA MET A 82 29.09 7.60 8.75
C MET A 82 30.55 7.22 9.05
N SER A 83 31.01 6.00 8.71
CA SER A 83 32.38 5.55 8.92
C SER A 83 33.30 6.12 7.85
N LEU A 84 34.40 6.73 8.28
CA LEU A 84 35.47 7.20 7.38
C LEU A 84 36.21 6.05 6.66
N GLU A 85 36.30 4.88 7.30
CA GLU A 85 36.89 3.68 6.71
C GLU A 85 36.05 3.18 5.54
N VAL A 86 34.74 3.00 5.74
CA VAL A 86 33.82 2.64 4.67
C VAL A 86 33.80 3.68 3.55
N ALA A 87 33.77 4.96 3.91
CA ALA A 87 33.79 6.05 2.95
C ALA A 87 35.06 6.07 2.09
N SER A 88 36.23 5.81 2.68
CA SER A 88 37.49 5.75 1.91
C SER A 88 37.41 4.66 0.83
N ILE A 89 36.98 3.44 1.20
CA ILE A 89 36.94 2.32 0.25
C ILE A 89 35.87 2.59 -0.85
N LEU A 90 34.69 3.06 -0.46
CA LEU A 90 33.60 3.36 -1.42
C LEU A 90 34.02 4.48 -2.40
N ASN A 91 34.56 5.58 -1.91
CA ASN A 91 34.93 6.74 -2.73
C ASN A 91 36.08 6.45 -3.68
N GLU A 92 37.01 5.59 -3.29
CA GLU A 92 38.18 5.26 -4.09
C GLU A 92 37.90 4.17 -5.14
N SER A 93 37.07 3.18 -4.80
CA SER A 93 36.95 1.95 -5.60
C SER A 93 35.59 1.73 -6.28
N PHE A 94 34.58 2.45 -5.85
CA PHE A 94 33.19 2.29 -6.34
C PHE A 94 32.60 3.63 -6.80
N VAL A 95 31.41 3.57 -7.43
CA VAL A 95 30.52 4.71 -7.60
C VAL A 95 29.31 4.46 -6.71
N PRO A 96 29.25 5.08 -5.51
CA PRO A 96 28.14 4.87 -4.59
C PRO A 96 26.92 5.66 -5.03
N ILE A 97 25.79 4.99 -5.24
CA ILE A 97 24.52 5.59 -5.66
C ILE A 97 23.46 5.32 -4.59
N LYS A 98 22.73 6.37 -4.21
CA LYS A 98 21.62 6.27 -3.25
C LYS A 98 20.29 6.43 -3.96
N VAL A 99 19.33 5.53 -3.70
CA VAL A 99 18.02 5.53 -4.33
C VAL A 99 16.92 5.38 -3.27
N ASP A 100 15.89 6.18 -3.41
CA ASP A 100 14.64 6.04 -2.66
C ASP A 100 13.70 5.10 -3.44
N ARG A 101 13.32 3.97 -2.84
CA ARG A 101 12.40 3.01 -3.45
C ARG A 101 11.01 3.59 -3.74
N GLU A 102 10.61 4.58 -2.98
CA GLU A 102 9.31 5.22 -3.14
C GLU A 102 9.27 6.11 -4.38
N GLU A 103 10.40 6.72 -4.72
CA GLU A 103 10.57 7.50 -5.96
C GLU A 103 10.88 6.62 -7.17
N ARG A 104 11.63 5.51 -6.98
CA ARG A 104 12.11 4.63 -8.04
C ARG A 104 11.83 3.16 -7.74
N PRO A 105 10.52 2.77 -7.67
CA PRO A 105 10.16 1.36 -7.48
C PRO A 105 10.64 0.47 -8.62
N ASP A 106 10.79 0.99 -9.83
CA ASP A 106 11.29 0.27 -10.99
C ASP A 106 12.71 -0.25 -10.80
N ILE A 107 13.56 0.50 -10.10
CA ILE A 107 14.93 0.07 -9.75
C ILE A 107 14.89 -0.91 -8.58
N ASP A 108 14.11 -0.58 -7.55
CA ASP A 108 13.94 -1.43 -6.37
C ASP A 108 13.47 -2.84 -6.74
N ASP A 109 12.42 -2.96 -7.54
CA ASP A 109 11.83 -4.25 -7.94
C ASP A 109 12.83 -5.14 -8.69
N ILE A 110 13.61 -4.58 -9.63
CA ILE A 110 14.60 -5.33 -10.40
C ILE A 110 15.64 -5.96 -9.48
N TYR A 111 16.23 -5.16 -8.61
CA TYR A 111 17.32 -5.61 -7.77
C TYR A 111 16.85 -6.35 -6.51
N MET A 112 15.61 -6.11 -6.06
CA MET A 112 14.97 -6.94 -5.04
C MET A 112 14.75 -8.36 -5.56
N ASN A 113 14.24 -8.52 -6.78
CA ASN A 113 14.07 -9.83 -7.42
C ASN A 113 15.41 -10.57 -7.52
N TYR A 114 16.48 -9.86 -7.88
CA TYR A 114 17.81 -10.43 -7.89
C TYR A 114 18.26 -10.94 -6.52
N VAL A 115 18.10 -10.11 -5.47
CA VAL A 115 18.54 -10.47 -4.11
C VAL A 115 17.69 -11.62 -3.58
N GLN A 116 16.38 -11.59 -3.77
CA GLN A 116 15.49 -12.69 -3.35
C GLN A 116 15.83 -14.00 -4.06
N ALA A 117 16.10 -13.98 -5.36
CA ALA A 117 16.48 -15.17 -6.13
C ALA A 117 17.82 -15.78 -5.67
N THR A 118 18.77 -14.94 -5.23
CA THR A 118 20.11 -15.37 -4.86
C THR A 118 20.29 -15.71 -3.38
N THR A 119 19.53 -15.04 -2.50
CA THR A 119 19.67 -15.19 -1.03
C THR A 119 18.48 -15.90 -0.37
N GLY A 120 17.37 -16.06 -1.10
CA GLY A 120 16.11 -16.63 -0.58
C GLY A 120 15.27 -15.66 0.25
N SER A 121 15.73 -14.42 0.46
CA SER A 121 15.03 -13.37 1.22
C SER A 121 15.33 -11.98 0.67
N GLY A 122 14.47 -11.01 0.97
CA GLY A 122 14.63 -9.62 0.60
C GLY A 122 14.22 -8.68 1.73
N GLY A 123 14.57 -7.41 1.59
CA GLY A 123 14.26 -6.37 2.57
C GLY A 123 15.10 -5.11 2.37
N TRP A 124 14.87 -4.11 3.18
CA TRP A 124 15.62 -2.87 3.17
C TRP A 124 16.41 -2.68 4.48
N PRO A 125 17.62 -2.03 4.37
CA PRO A 125 18.23 -1.48 3.16
C PRO A 125 18.57 -2.58 2.15
N LEU A 126 18.30 -2.33 0.87
CA LEU A 126 18.71 -3.20 -0.22
C LEU A 126 20.04 -2.67 -0.81
N ASN A 127 21.08 -3.49 -0.82
CA ASN A 127 22.41 -3.10 -1.26
C ASN A 127 22.87 -4.04 -2.37
N VAL A 128 23.22 -3.49 -3.52
CA VAL A 128 23.63 -4.28 -4.69
C VAL A 128 24.86 -3.67 -5.36
N PHE A 129 25.81 -4.52 -5.74
CA PHE A 129 26.95 -4.13 -6.55
C PHE A 129 26.66 -4.46 -8.02
N LEU A 130 26.81 -3.46 -8.87
CA LEU A 130 26.51 -3.56 -10.30
C LEU A 130 27.74 -3.31 -11.14
N THR A 131 27.81 -3.93 -12.32
CA THR A 131 28.73 -3.53 -13.38
C THR A 131 28.38 -2.12 -13.87
N PRO A 132 29.31 -1.44 -14.61
CA PRO A 132 28.97 -0.16 -15.28
C PRO A 132 27.78 -0.24 -16.26
N ASP A 133 27.39 -1.44 -16.69
CA ASP A 133 26.24 -1.69 -17.54
C ASP A 133 24.99 -2.10 -16.76
N LEU A 134 24.97 -1.87 -15.42
CA LEU A 134 23.86 -2.10 -14.48
C LEU A 134 23.53 -3.58 -14.22
N GLU A 135 24.39 -4.50 -14.64
CA GLU A 135 24.21 -5.93 -14.41
C GLU A 135 24.62 -6.29 -12.97
N PRO A 136 23.81 -7.05 -12.18
CA PRO A 136 24.14 -7.33 -10.79
C PRO A 136 25.27 -8.34 -10.64
N VAL A 137 26.17 -8.05 -9.70
CA VAL A 137 27.34 -8.87 -9.35
C VAL A 137 27.17 -9.54 -7.99
N PHE A 138 26.74 -8.78 -7.00
CA PHE A 138 26.55 -9.23 -5.61
C PHE A 138 25.49 -8.35 -4.93
N GLY A 139 24.75 -8.91 -3.98
CA GLY A 139 23.75 -8.14 -3.26
C GLY A 139 23.30 -8.80 -1.97
N GLY A 140 22.59 -8.03 -1.17
CA GLY A 140 21.98 -8.42 0.09
C GLY A 140 21.23 -7.26 0.73
N THR A 141 20.86 -7.45 1.98
CA THR A 141 20.15 -6.42 2.73
C THR A 141 21.10 -5.68 3.69
N TYR A 142 20.84 -5.71 4.98
CA TYR A 142 21.71 -5.13 5.98
C TYR A 142 23.02 -5.94 6.14
N TRP A 143 24.15 -5.24 6.23
CA TRP A 143 25.44 -5.79 6.63
C TRP A 143 26.01 -4.96 7.79
N GLN A 144 26.53 -5.66 8.79
CA GLN A 144 27.09 -5.03 9.98
C GLN A 144 28.26 -4.12 9.63
N GLY A 145 28.22 -2.88 10.12
CA GLY A 145 29.25 -1.88 9.93
C GLY A 145 30.36 -1.92 10.97
N PRO A 146 31.48 -1.22 10.74
CA PRO A 146 32.60 -1.17 11.69
C PRO A 146 32.26 -0.43 12.99
N ASN A 147 31.23 0.39 13.01
CA ASN A 147 30.77 1.14 14.19
C ASN A 147 29.64 0.40 14.94
N SER A 148 29.35 -0.84 14.59
CA SER A 148 28.31 -1.64 15.26
C SER A 148 28.71 -2.06 16.65
N ASN A 149 27.81 -1.92 17.60
CA ASN A 149 27.96 -2.44 18.95
C ASN A 149 27.41 -3.88 19.12
N THR A 150 26.82 -4.44 18.07
CA THR A 150 26.16 -5.74 18.11
C THR A 150 27.14 -6.83 17.72
N PHE A 151 27.32 -7.84 18.57
CA PHE A 151 28.15 -9.00 18.24
C PHE A 151 27.31 -9.99 17.43
N THR A 152 27.40 -9.94 16.11
CA THR A 152 27.00 -11.05 15.26
C THR A 152 28.15 -12.04 15.25
N GLY A 153 27.89 -13.34 15.51
CA GLY A 153 28.93 -14.34 15.76
C GLY A 153 30.08 -14.37 14.74
N PRO A 154 31.15 -15.14 15.00
CA PRO A 154 32.43 -15.07 14.28
C PRO A 154 32.38 -15.45 12.79
N GLU A 155 31.24 -15.87 12.28
CA GLU A 155 31.03 -16.24 10.87
C GLU A 155 30.33 -15.13 10.04
N ALA A 156 29.87 -14.02 10.65
CA ALA A 156 29.20 -12.95 9.92
C ALA A 156 30.23 -12.07 9.20
N ILE A 157 30.11 -11.98 7.88
CA ILE A 157 30.97 -11.13 7.05
C ILE A 157 30.51 -9.67 7.21
N GLY A 158 31.41 -8.80 7.70
CA GLY A 158 31.16 -7.39 7.85
C GLY A 158 31.19 -6.62 6.53
N PHE A 159 30.57 -5.44 6.51
CA PHE A 159 30.46 -4.63 5.30
C PHE A 159 31.83 -4.22 4.72
N VAL A 160 32.80 -3.87 5.57
CA VAL A 160 34.18 -3.54 5.14
C VAL A 160 34.84 -4.72 4.39
N GLU A 161 34.69 -5.93 4.92
CA GLU A 161 35.24 -7.13 4.29
C GLU A 161 34.59 -7.42 2.92
N ILE A 162 33.30 -7.19 2.80
CA ILE A 162 32.57 -7.29 1.51
C ILE A 162 33.15 -6.30 0.50
N LEU A 163 33.32 -5.04 0.89
CA LEU A 163 33.88 -3.99 0.03
C LEU A 163 35.29 -4.34 -0.46
N GLU A 164 36.16 -4.80 0.44
CA GLU A 164 37.51 -5.18 0.10
C GLU A 164 37.57 -6.38 -0.85
N LYS A 165 36.78 -7.43 -0.57
CA LYS A 165 36.71 -8.62 -1.44
C LYS A 165 36.21 -8.25 -2.83
N LEU A 166 35.18 -7.44 -2.95
CA LEU A 166 34.62 -7.06 -4.26
C LEU A 166 35.56 -6.15 -5.04
N ARG A 167 36.24 -5.21 -4.37
CA ARG A 167 37.31 -4.42 -4.98
C ARG A 167 38.39 -5.31 -5.57
N ASP A 168 38.91 -6.24 -4.77
CA ASP A 168 40.01 -7.11 -5.17
C ASP A 168 39.58 -8.07 -6.31
N VAL A 169 38.39 -8.63 -6.26
CA VAL A 169 37.86 -9.48 -7.32
C VAL A 169 37.65 -8.67 -8.61
N TRP A 170 37.09 -7.45 -8.54
CA TRP A 170 36.95 -6.58 -9.70
C TRP A 170 38.30 -6.23 -10.36
N GLN A 171 39.34 -6.00 -9.56
CA GLN A 171 40.69 -5.67 -10.06
C GLN A 171 41.43 -6.88 -10.67
N THR A 172 41.21 -8.08 -10.10
CA THR A 172 41.98 -9.29 -10.47
C THR A 172 41.25 -10.27 -11.37
N GLN A 173 39.88 -10.27 -11.35
CA GLN A 173 39.06 -11.23 -12.04
C GLN A 173 37.88 -10.57 -12.78
N GLN A 174 38.11 -9.36 -13.32
CA GLN A 174 37.03 -8.54 -13.91
C GLN A 174 36.23 -9.30 -14.98
N GLN A 175 36.90 -9.99 -15.92
CA GLN A 175 36.20 -10.68 -16.99
C GLN A 175 35.24 -11.75 -16.45
N ARG A 176 35.67 -12.50 -15.44
CA ARG A 176 34.80 -13.49 -14.79
C ARG A 176 33.57 -12.85 -14.12
N CYS A 177 33.74 -11.68 -13.51
CA CYS A 177 32.61 -10.93 -12.94
C CYS A 177 31.62 -10.49 -14.02
N LEU A 178 32.10 -9.96 -15.14
CA LEU A 178 31.27 -9.54 -16.28
C LEU A 178 30.51 -10.72 -16.87
N ASP A 179 31.19 -11.88 -17.08
CA ASP A 179 30.54 -13.07 -17.65
C ASP A 179 29.44 -13.60 -16.70
N SER A 180 29.70 -13.61 -15.40
CA SER A 180 28.71 -14.01 -14.38
C SER A 180 27.54 -13.05 -14.33
N ALA A 181 27.78 -11.74 -14.32
CA ALA A 181 26.74 -10.73 -14.27
C ALA A 181 25.81 -10.78 -15.50
N LYS A 182 26.37 -11.04 -16.69
CA LYS A 182 25.59 -11.25 -17.92
C LYS A 182 24.70 -12.48 -17.83
N GLU A 183 25.22 -13.61 -17.34
CA GLU A 183 24.43 -14.82 -17.19
C GLU A 183 23.30 -14.62 -16.18
N ILE A 184 23.57 -13.99 -15.03
CA ILE A 184 22.55 -13.61 -14.05
C ILE A 184 21.47 -12.72 -14.69
N THR A 185 21.91 -11.69 -15.42
CA THR A 185 20.96 -10.77 -16.10
C THR A 185 20.10 -11.51 -17.11
N LYS A 186 20.68 -12.49 -17.85
CA LYS A 186 19.93 -13.32 -18.77
C LYS A 186 18.87 -14.15 -18.04
N GLN A 187 19.24 -14.79 -16.94
CA GLN A 187 18.30 -15.56 -16.10
C GLN A 187 17.19 -14.68 -15.52
N LEU A 188 17.51 -13.46 -15.06
CA LEU A 188 16.49 -12.51 -14.60
C LEU A 188 15.52 -12.10 -15.72
N LYS A 189 16.02 -11.95 -16.97
CA LYS A 189 15.16 -11.68 -18.13
C LYS A 189 14.24 -12.86 -18.43
N GLU A 190 14.82 -14.05 -18.52
CA GLU A 190 14.09 -15.30 -18.75
C GLU A 190 12.99 -15.48 -17.68
N PHE A 191 13.33 -15.30 -16.40
CA PHE A 191 12.35 -15.36 -15.32
C PHE A 191 11.24 -14.31 -15.45
N ALA A 192 11.58 -13.07 -15.79
CA ALA A 192 10.59 -12.00 -16.01
C ALA A 192 9.71 -12.25 -17.25
N GLU A 193 10.17 -13.06 -18.20
CA GLU A 193 9.47 -13.42 -19.43
C GLU A 193 8.74 -14.76 -19.31
N GLU A 194 9.26 -15.75 -18.59
CA GLU A 194 8.68 -17.09 -18.45
C GLU A 194 7.25 -17.11 -17.94
N GLY A 195 6.94 -16.27 -16.93
CA GLY A 195 5.59 -16.12 -16.40
C GLY A 195 4.59 -15.47 -17.35
N THR A 196 5.08 -14.83 -18.42
CA THR A 196 4.26 -14.04 -19.36
C THR A 196 4.17 -14.63 -20.77
N HIS A 197 4.81 -15.76 -21.03
CA HIS A 197 4.65 -16.50 -22.28
C HIS A 197 3.45 -17.45 -22.19
N SER A 198 2.29 -16.98 -22.63
CA SER A 198 1.25 -17.91 -23.08
C SER A 198 1.91 -18.86 -24.09
N GLN A 199 1.81 -20.16 -23.86
CA GLN A 199 2.29 -21.20 -24.77
C GLN A 199 1.76 -20.96 -26.18
N GLN A 200 2.52 -20.26 -27.01
CA GLN A 200 2.23 -20.09 -28.43
C GLN A 200 2.71 -21.28 -29.27
N SER A 201 3.40 -22.24 -28.62
CA SER A 201 4.08 -23.33 -29.35
C SER A 201 3.29 -24.63 -29.49
N ASP A 202 2.16 -24.85 -28.80
CA ASP A 202 1.41 -26.11 -28.88
C ASP A 202 -0.12 -25.95 -29.03
N ARG A 203 -0.56 -25.06 -29.93
CA ARG A 203 -2.00 -24.91 -30.26
C ARG A 203 -2.62 -26.07 -31.04
N ASP A 204 -1.95 -27.21 -31.16
CA ASP A 204 -2.46 -28.34 -31.92
C ASP A 204 -3.02 -29.52 -31.09
N ASN A 205 -3.03 -29.47 -29.77
CA ASN A 205 -3.70 -30.53 -29.01
C ASN A 205 -4.32 -30.06 -27.69
N ASP A 206 -5.65 -30.04 -27.69
CA ASP A 206 -6.62 -30.33 -26.65
C ASP A 206 -6.45 -29.70 -25.24
N LYS A 207 -7.41 -28.84 -24.93
CA LYS A 207 -7.79 -28.23 -23.66
C LYS A 207 -6.81 -27.15 -23.22
N GLU A 208 -7.09 -25.89 -23.58
CA GLU A 208 -6.72 -24.74 -22.78
C GLU A 208 -7.23 -25.06 -21.36
N GLU A 209 -6.31 -25.20 -20.37
CA GLU A 209 -6.70 -25.13 -18.96
C GLU A 209 -7.25 -23.71 -18.75
N GLU A 210 -8.56 -23.58 -18.84
CA GLU A 210 -9.23 -22.32 -18.58
C GLU A 210 -9.06 -22.00 -17.09
N MET A 211 -8.63 -20.77 -16.78
CA MET A 211 -8.67 -20.28 -15.40
C MET A 211 -10.12 -20.31 -14.91
N ASP A 212 -10.39 -21.11 -13.90
CA ASP A 212 -11.73 -21.36 -13.38
C ASP A 212 -11.89 -20.83 -11.93
N ILE A 213 -13.15 -20.69 -11.52
CA ILE A 213 -13.54 -20.33 -10.15
C ILE A 213 -13.01 -21.34 -9.13
N GLU A 214 -12.76 -22.59 -9.49
CA GLU A 214 -12.13 -23.62 -8.65
C GLU A 214 -10.80 -23.16 -8.03
N LEU A 215 -10.06 -22.26 -8.68
CA LEU A 215 -8.84 -21.65 -8.15
C LEU A 215 -9.04 -20.87 -6.85
N LEU A 216 -10.27 -20.45 -6.56
CA LEU A 216 -10.63 -19.82 -5.28
C LEU A 216 -10.48 -20.80 -4.12
N GLU A 217 -10.90 -22.07 -4.31
CA GLU A 217 -10.77 -23.11 -3.31
C GLU A 217 -9.29 -23.40 -3.01
N GLU A 218 -8.47 -23.54 -4.04
CA GLU A 218 -7.03 -23.77 -3.90
C GLU A 218 -6.35 -22.62 -3.15
N ALA A 219 -6.67 -21.37 -3.51
CA ALA A 219 -6.17 -20.19 -2.79
C ALA A 219 -6.62 -20.18 -1.33
N TYR A 220 -7.90 -20.47 -1.06
CA TYR A 220 -8.42 -20.59 0.30
C TYR A 220 -7.68 -21.68 1.10
N GLN A 221 -7.50 -22.88 0.55
CA GLN A 221 -6.80 -23.99 1.20
C GLN A 221 -5.35 -23.61 1.56
N HIS A 222 -4.67 -22.86 0.70
CA HIS A 222 -3.33 -22.35 1.02
C HIS A 222 -3.35 -21.46 2.27
N PHE A 223 -4.29 -20.50 2.37
CA PHE A 223 -4.41 -19.63 3.53
C PHE A 223 -4.85 -20.41 4.78
N ALA A 224 -5.82 -21.31 4.66
CA ALA A 224 -6.31 -22.13 5.76
C ALA A 224 -5.21 -23.00 6.39
N SER A 225 -4.34 -23.57 5.55
CA SER A 225 -3.21 -24.40 6.00
C SER A 225 -2.12 -23.63 6.77
N ARG A 226 -2.04 -22.31 6.60
CA ARG A 226 -1.04 -21.42 7.21
C ARG A 226 -1.61 -20.49 8.27
N TYR A 227 -2.91 -20.59 8.51
CA TYR A 227 -3.60 -19.71 9.44
C TYR A 227 -3.16 -19.96 10.89
N ASP A 228 -2.81 -18.88 11.59
CA ASP A 228 -2.55 -18.93 13.03
C ASP A 228 -3.88 -18.80 13.80
N SER A 229 -4.43 -19.93 14.23
CA SER A 229 -5.71 -19.95 14.93
C SER A 229 -5.68 -19.30 16.32
N ALA A 230 -4.51 -19.09 16.92
CA ALA A 230 -4.36 -18.47 18.21
C ALA A 230 -4.35 -16.94 18.12
N ASN A 231 -3.59 -16.40 17.15
CA ASN A 231 -3.34 -14.96 17.05
C ASN A 231 -3.92 -14.33 15.79
N GLY A 232 -4.45 -15.12 14.87
CA GLY A 232 -4.83 -14.63 13.54
C GLY A 232 -3.63 -14.36 12.64
N GLY A 233 -3.89 -14.07 11.38
CA GLY A 233 -2.85 -13.89 10.37
C GLY A 233 -2.25 -15.20 9.85
N PHE A 234 -1.26 -15.08 8.99
CA PHE A 234 -0.72 -16.23 8.25
C PHE A 234 0.79 -16.39 8.50
N GLY A 235 1.22 -17.62 8.70
CA GLY A 235 2.63 -17.97 8.93
C GLY A 235 3.14 -17.61 10.32
N ARG A 236 4.46 -17.46 10.42
CA ARG A 236 5.19 -17.14 11.66
C ARG A 236 5.62 -15.67 11.66
N ALA A 237 6.21 -15.22 12.77
CA ALA A 237 6.81 -13.88 12.84
C ALA A 237 8.03 -13.73 11.87
N PRO A 238 8.26 -12.54 11.29
CA PRO A 238 7.43 -11.33 11.41
C PRO A 238 6.08 -11.46 10.69
N LYS A 239 5.02 -10.88 11.27
CA LYS A 239 3.66 -10.89 10.70
C LYS A 239 3.32 -9.56 10.04
N PHE A 240 2.90 -9.63 8.77
CA PHE A 240 2.38 -8.50 8.01
C PHE A 240 0.86 -8.56 7.96
N PRO A 241 0.16 -7.42 7.97
CA PRO A 241 -1.30 -7.34 7.84
C PRO A 241 -1.86 -7.99 6.58
N THR A 242 -1.13 -7.96 5.47
CA THR A 242 -1.53 -8.50 4.16
C THR A 242 -2.97 -8.18 3.76
N PRO A 243 -3.36 -6.89 3.61
CA PRO A 243 -4.75 -6.50 3.40
C PRO A 243 -5.39 -7.12 2.14
N SER A 244 -4.62 -7.33 1.06
CA SER A 244 -5.09 -8.00 -0.16
C SER A 244 -5.61 -9.41 0.13
N ASN A 245 -4.90 -10.18 0.98
CA ASN A 245 -5.30 -11.54 1.35
C ASN A 245 -6.56 -11.53 2.23
N LEU A 246 -6.63 -10.59 3.19
CA LEU A 246 -7.83 -10.44 4.03
C LEU A 246 -9.04 -10.01 3.20
N SER A 247 -8.85 -9.08 2.26
CA SER A 247 -9.90 -8.67 1.32
C SER A 247 -10.39 -9.84 0.45
N PHE A 248 -9.47 -10.71 -0.02
CA PHE A 248 -9.83 -11.93 -0.74
C PHE A 248 -10.71 -12.85 0.12
N LEU A 249 -10.31 -13.14 1.35
CA LEU A 249 -11.08 -14.03 2.24
C LEU A 249 -12.48 -13.47 2.57
N LEU A 250 -12.61 -12.15 2.75
CA LEU A 250 -13.92 -11.51 2.92
C LEU A 250 -14.77 -11.62 1.65
N ARG A 251 -14.17 -11.46 0.45
CA ARG A 251 -14.88 -11.64 -0.83
C ARG A 251 -15.37 -13.07 -1.01
N VAL A 252 -14.53 -14.06 -0.72
CA VAL A 252 -14.93 -15.49 -0.77
C VAL A 252 -16.19 -15.73 0.05
N GLY A 253 -16.26 -15.18 1.25
CA GLY A 253 -17.45 -15.26 2.10
C GLY A 253 -18.67 -14.46 1.59
N ALA A 254 -18.46 -13.45 0.75
CA ALA A 254 -19.51 -12.55 0.25
C ALA A 254 -20.02 -12.91 -1.15
N TYR A 255 -19.36 -13.78 -1.88
CA TYR A 255 -19.74 -14.16 -3.24
C TYR A 255 -21.14 -14.78 -3.30
N PRO A 256 -21.82 -14.71 -4.47
CA PRO A 256 -23.13 -15.35 -4.69
C PRO A 256 -23.08 -16.86 -4.48
N THR A 257 -24.27 -17.46 -4.21
CA THR A 257 -24.41 -18.90 -3.95
C THR A 257 -23.74 -19.77 -5.01
N GLN A 258 -23.85 -19.42 -6.29
CA GLN A 258 -23.22 -20.17 -7.38
C GLN A 258 -21.69 -20.29 -7.27
N VAL A 259 -21.02 -19.33 -6.66
CA VAL A 259 -19.58 -19.39 -6.37
C VAL A 259 -19.35 -20.20 -5.10
N LYS A 260 -20.20 -20.02 -4.08
CA LYS A 260 -20.11 -20.76 -2.82
C LYS A 260 -20.37 -22.25 -2.98
N ASP A 261 -21.20 -22.63 -3.96
CA ASP A 261 -21.46 -24.04 -4.30
C ASP A 261 -20.20 -24.74 -4.86
N ILE A 262 -19.27 -23.96 -5.46
CA ILE A 262 -17.98 -24.47 -5.98
C ILE A 262 -16.93 -24.52 -4.85
N VAL A 263 -16.76 -23.41 -4.13
CA VAL A 263 -15.73 -23.29 -3.07
C VAL A 263 -16.07 -24.11 -1.83
N GLY A 264 -17.37 -24.27 -1.53
CA GLY A 264 -17.89 -24.85 -0.28
C GLY A 264 -18.43 -23.76 0.66
N HIS A 265 -19.62 -23.97 1.18
CA HIS A 265 -20.27 -23.01 2.08
C HIS A 265 -19.54 -22.86 3.41
N ASP A 266 -19.07 -23.99 3.98
CA ASP A 266 -18.33 -24.00 5.25
C ASP A 266 -16.96 -23.31 5.10
N GLU A 267 -16.29 -23.51 3.96
CA GLU A 267 -15.03 -22.87 3.58
C GLU A 267 -15.20 -21.34 3.45
N CYS A 268 -16.29 -20.90 2.85
CA CYS A 268 -16.61 -19.48 2.73
C CYS A 268 -16.87 -18.81 4.08
N GLU A 269 -17.57 -19.50 5.01
CA GLU A 269 -17.76 -19.01 6.38
C GLU A 269 -16.44 -18.97 7.15
N GLN A 270 -15.60 -19.99 7.01
CA GLN A 270 -14.27 -20.05 7.65
C GLN A 270 -13.33 -18.97 7.08
N ALA A 271 -13.36 -18.69 5.77
CA ALA A 271 -12.59 -17.61 5.16
C ALA A 271 -12.92 -16.26 5.82
N THR A 272 -14.22 -15.97 5.95
CA THR A 272 -14.68 -14.77 6.65
C THR A 272 -14.22 -14.75 8.10
N ALA A 273 -14.35 -15.86 8.82
CA ALA A 273 -13.94 -15.97 10.23
C ALA A 273 -12.44 -15.75 10.42
N MET A 274 -11.61 -16.30 9.54
CA MET A 274 -10.14 -16.09 9.57
C MET A 274 -9.78 -14.62 9.37
N ALA A 275 -10.40 -13.95 8.39
CA ALA A 275 -10.17 -12.53 8.14
C ALA A 275 -10.61 -11.66 9.32
N VAL A 276 -11.83 -11.87 9.83
CA VAL A 276 -12.39 -11.09 10.94
C VAL A 276 -11.57 -11.29 12.21
N THR A 277 -11.21 -12.54 12.56
CA THR A 277 -10.38 -12.83 13.73
C THR A 277 -9.01 -12.15 13.63
N THR A 278 -8.39 -12.17 12.45
CA THR A 278 -7.11 -11.48 12.22
C THR A 278 -7.26 -9.98 12.44
N LEU A 279 -8.25 -9.35 11.85
CA LEU A 279 -8.52 -7.91 11.99
C LEU A 279 -8.81 -7.50 13.43
N VAL A 280 -9.59 -8.29 14.18
CA VAL A 280 -9.85 -8.05 15.61
C VAL A 280 -8.57 -8.16 16.44
N ASN A 281 -7.74 -9.18 16.18
CA ASN A 281 -6.48 -9.35 16.90
C ASN A 281 -5.47 -8.24 16.60
N MET A 282 -5.40 -7.78 15.34
CA MET A 282 -4.62 -6.60 14.97
C MET A 282 -5.14 -5.34 15.67
N ALA A 283 -6.46 -5.11 15.69
CA ALA A 283 -7.07 -3.96 16.36
C ALA A 283 -6.81 -3.93 17.87
N ARG A 284 -6.60 -5.09 18.50
CA ARG A 284 -6.24 -5.24 19.91
C ARG A 284 -4.74 -5.22 20.17
N GLY A 285 -3.94 -5.61 19.19
CA GLY A 285 -2.48 -5.75 19.27
C GLY A 285 -1.73 -4.45 19.41
N GLY A 286 -0.44 -4.54 19.75
CA GLY A 286 0.48 -3.39 19.82
C GLY A 286 0.82 -2.78 18.47
N ILE A 287 0.46 -3.47 17.37
CA ILE A 287 0.58 -2.93 16.01
C ILE A 287 -0.32 -1.69 15.79
N ARG A 288 -1.37 -1.54 16.59
CA ARG A 288 -2.24 -0.35 16.61
C ARG A 288 -1.75 0.66 17.64
N ASP A 289 -1.70 1.94 17.31
CA ASP A 289 -1.46 3.01 18.25
C ASP A 289 -2.71 3.28 19.12
N HIS A 290 -2.75 2.70 20.32
CA HIS A 290 -3.91 2.80 21.22
C HIS A 290 -4.10 4.18 21.84
N ILE A 291 -3.08 5.05 21.80
CA ILE A 291 -3.15 6.43 22.35
C ILE A 291 -3.43 7.45 21.25
N GLY A 292 -2.81 7.28 20.09
CA GLY A 292 -3.10 8.08 18.88
C GLY A 292 -4.03 7.35 17.93
N HIS A 293 -3.63 7.32 16.66
CA HIS A 293 -4.35 6.71 15.55
C HIS A 293 -3.41 5.96 14.62
N GLY A 294 -3.97 5.02 13.85
CA GLY A 294 -3.28 4.29 12.82
C GLY A 294 -2.56 3.04 13.30
N PHE A 295 -2.00 2.31 12.35
CA PHE A 295 -1.33 1.03 12.53
C PHE A 295 0.12 1.11 12.07
N ALA A 296 1.01 0.44 12.80
CA ALA A 296 2.36 0.19 12.32
C ALA A 296 2.34 -0.82 11.17
N ARG A 297 3.42 -0.87 10.40
CA ARG A 297 3.51 -1.66 9.16
C ARG A 297 3.41 -3.16 9.38
N TYR A 298 4.12 -3.70 10.38
CA TYR A 298 4.13 -5.12 10.70
C TYR A 298 4.54 -5.38 12.15
N SER A 299 4.32 -6.61 12.62
CA SER A 299 4.72 -7.06 13.95
C SER A 299 5.88 -8.03 13.88
N VAL A 300 6.89 -7.85 14.74
CA VAL A 300 8.01 -8.78 14.90
C VAL A 300 7.63 -9.99 15.75
N THR A 301 6.49 -9.93 16.46
CA THR A 301 5.94 -11.05 17.25
C THR A 301 4.69 -11.64 16.60
N THR A 302 4.38 -12.90 16.93
CA THR A 302 3.23 -13.60 16.34
C THR A 302 1.89 -13.12 16.86
N ASP A 303 1.84 -12.47 18.04
CA ASP A 303 0.64 -12.00 18.73
C ASP A 303 0.25 -10.56 18.40
N TRP A 304 0.86 -9.96 17.37
CA TRP A 304 0.70 -8.56 17.00
C TRP A 304 1.15 -7.57 18.10
N GLY A 305 1.99 -8.04 19.05
CA GLY A 305 2.33 -7.31 20.26
C GLY A 305 3.42 -6.28 20.09
N LEU A 306 4.51 -6.59 19.38
CA LEU A 306 5.64 -5.71 19.15
C LEU A 306 5.75 -5.35 17.67
N PRO A 307 5.46 -4.12 17.26
CA PRO A 307 5.64 -3.69 15.88
C PRO A 307 7.06 -3.16 15.62
N HIS A 308 7.45 -3.05 14.34
CA HIS A 308 8.27 -1.93 13.88
C HIS A 308 7.37 -0.72 13.69
N PHE A 309 7.76 0.43 14.25
CA PHE A 309 6.82 1.55 14.52
C PHE A 309 6.55 2.46 13.32
N GLU A 310 7.10 2.17 12.13
CA GLU A 310 6.79 2.91 10.91
C GLU A 310 5.30 2.84 10.54
N LYS A 311 4.70 3.97 10.16
CA LYS A 311 3.30 4.03 9.69
C LYS A 311 3.26 4.49 8.24
N MET A 312 2.89 3.59 7.34
CA MET A 312 2.88 3.84 5.90
C MET A 312 1.46 4.19 5.43
N LEU A 313 1.31 5.18 4.57
CA LEU A 313 0.01 5.59 4.02
C LEU A 313 -0.72 4.44 3.32
N TYR A 314 0.01 3.63 2.54
CA TYR A 314 -0.60 2.51 1.82
C TYR A 314 -1.16 1.42 2.76
N ASP A 315 -0.56 1.22 3.94
CA ASP A 315 -1.09 0.28 4.93
C ASP A 315 -2.38 0.82 5.57
N GLN A 316 -2.39 2.10 5.98
CA GLN A 316 -3.57 2.74 6.57
C GLN A 316 -4.76 2.72 5.59
N ALA A 317 -4.49 3.03 4.32
CA ALA A 317 -5.51 3.05 3.28
C ALA A 317 -6.13 1.67 3.05
N GLN A 318 -5.29 0.66 2.84
CA GLN A 318 -5.75 -0.71 2.62
C GLN A 318 -6.43 -1.31 3.85
N LEU A 319 -5.91 -1.04 5.05
CA LEU A 319 -6.55 -1.46 6.29
C LEU A 319 -7.92 -0.82 6.47
N LEU A 320 -8.06 0.50 6.19
CA LEU A 320 -9.37 1.15 6.25
C LEU A 320 -10.37 0.46 5.33
N ASP A 321 -9.97 0.14 4.09
CA ASP A 321 -10.81 -0.55 3.12
C ASP A 321 -11.30 -1.90 3.65
N VAL A 322 -10.39 -2.73 4.14
CA VAL A 322 -10.70 -4.07 4.64
C VAL A 322 -11.52 -4.04 5.93
N TYR A 323 -11.25 -3.09 6.84
CA TYR A 323 -12.07 -2.93 8.06
C TYR A 323 -13.50 -2.46 7.74
N VAL A 324 -13.68 -1.59 6.74
CA VAL A 324 -15.01 -1.20 6.26
C VAL A 324 -15.78 -2.42 5.74
N ASP A 325 -15.14 -3.24 4.91
CA ASP A 325 -15.76 -4.45 4.35
C ASP A 325 -16.09 -5.47 5.44
N ALA A 326 -15.16 -5.73 6.36
CA ALA A 326 -15.38 -6.65 7.48
C ALA A 326 -16.52 -6.17 8.41
N PHE A 327 -16.59 -4.87 8.71
CA PHE A 327 -17.69 -4.32 9.50
C PHE A 327 -19.04 -4.45 8.79
N ARG A 328 -19.10 -4.19 7.48
CA ARG A 328 -20.34 -4.35 6.70
C ARG A 328 -20.87 -5.77 6.72
N LEU A 329 -19.98 -6.77 6.75
CA LEU A 329 -20.36 -8.18 6.82
C LEU A 329 -20.83 -8.61 8.22
N THR A 330 -20.21 -8.08 9.28
CA THR A 330 -20.36 -8.62 10.63
C THR A 330 -21.10 -7.72 11.61
N HIS A 331 -21.09 -6.40 11.36
CA HIS A 331 -21.52 -5.36 12.29
C HIS A 331 -20.81 -5.40 13.66
N ASP A 332 -19.56 -5.94 13.71
CA ASP A 332 -18.78 -5.99 14.92
C ASP A 332 -18.28 -4.59 15.33
N PRO A 333 -18.62 -4.14 16.57
CA PRO A 333 -18.25 -2.79 17.01
C PRO A 333 -16.73 -2.57 17.17
N GLU A 334 -15.92 -3.62 17.36
CA GLU A 334 -14.46 -3.49 17.42
C GLU A 334 -13.88 -3.14 16.06
N LEU A 335 -14.43 -3.73 14.99
CA LEU A 335 -14.05 -3.39 13.62
C LEU A 335 -14.45 -1.95 13.28
N LEU A 336 -15.64 -1.52 13.70
CA LEU A 336 -16.07 -0.12 13.54
C LEU A 336 -15.14 0.84 14.29
N GLY A 337 -14.67 0.45 15.48
CA GLY A 337 -13.68 1.21 16.24
C GLY A 337 -12.37 1.42 15.47
N ALA A 338 -11.92 0.42 14.72
CA ALA A 338 -10.74 0.53 13.85
C ALA A 338 -11.02 1.41 12.60
N VAL A 339 -12.25 1.35 12.03
CA VAL A 339 -12.66 2.24 10.94
C VAL A 339 -12.60 3.71 11.38
N TYR A 340 -13.15 4.05 12.55
CA TYR A 340 -13.06 5.41 13.11
C TYR A 340 -11.62 5.86 13.30
N ASP A 341 -10.78 4.98 13.81
CA ASP A 341 -9.38 5.26 14.09
C ASP A 341 -8.57 5.55 12.81
N LEU A 342 -8.69 4.70 11.80
CA LEU A 342 -8.02 4.85 10.50
C LEU A 342 -8.55 6.07 9.73
N ALA A 343 -9.87 6.30 9.74
CA ALA A 343 -10.45 7.49 9.14
C ALA A 343 -9.94 8.77 9.81
N ALA A 344 -9.81 8.78 11.15
CA ALA A 344 -9.24 9.89 11.88
C ALA A 344 -7.75 10.10 11.54
N TYR A 345 -6.95 9.03 11.43
CA TYR A 345 -5.55 9.11 11.01
C TYR A 345 -5.39 9.76 9.64
N LEU A 346 -6.17 9.33 8.65
CA LEU A 346 -6.09 9.84 7.28
C LEU A 346 -6.65 11.27 7.13
N THR A 347 -7.55 11.70 8.00
CA THR A 347 -8.23 13.01 7.88
C THR A 347 -7.75 14.06 8.88
N SER A 348 -6.62 13.79 9.58
CA SER A 348 -6.04 14.69 10.58
C SER A 348 -4.56 14.97 10.30
N ASP A 349 -4.04 16.01 10.96
CA ASP A 349 -2.60 16.26 10.99
C ASP A 349 -1.84 15.10 11.67
N PRO A 350 -0.62 14.79 11.19
CA PRO A 350 0.12 15.45 10.12
C PRO A 350 -0.09 14.81 8.74
N ILE A 351 -0.83 13.71 8.63
CA ILE A 351 -0.91 12.90 7.40
C ILE A 351 -1.66 13.64 6.31
N GLN A 352 -2.72 14.38 6.65
CA GLN A 352 -3.41 15.21 5.68
C GLN A 352 -2.61 16.47 5.39
N SER A 353 -2.09 16.60 4.16
CA SER A 353 -1.40 17.80 3.72
C SER A 353 -2.34 19.02 3.69
N PRO A 354 -1.91 20.18 4.17
CA PRO A 354 -2.66 21.42 4.03
C PRO A 354 -2.98 21.78 2.57
N THR A 355 -2.21 21.26 1.62
CA THR A 355 -2.39 21.52 0.18
C THR A 355 -3.37 20.56 -0.48
N GLY A 356 -3.78 19.47 0.18
CA GLY A 356 -4.87 18.62 -0.27
C GLY A 356 -4.56 17.13 -0.42
N GLY A 357 -3.32 16.70 -0.57
CA GLY A 357 -2.92 15.29 -0.62
C GLY A 357 -2.68 14.68 0.76
N PHE A 358 -2.22 13.44 0.79
CA PHE A 358 -1.79 12.72 1.99
C PHE A 358 -0.29 12.46 1.91
N PHE A 359 0.43 12.72 3.00
CA PHE A 359 1.86 12.44 3.14
C PHE A 359 2.12 10.93 3.27
N SER A 360 3.34 10.52 2.93
CA SER A 360 3.64 9.11 2.67
C SER A 360 3.83 8.26 3.94
N SER A 361 4.50 8.77 4.98
CA SER A 361 4.78 7.95 6.16
C SER A 361 5.24 8.75 7.39
N GLU A 362 5.13 8.11 8.57
CA GLU A 362 5.83 8.51 9.79
C GLU A 362 6.95 7.48 10.07
N ASP A 363 8.12 7.99 10.48
CA ASP A 363 9.34 7.24 10.78
C ASP A 363 9.13 6.21 11.92
N ALA A 364 9.82 5.07 11.87
CA ALA A 364 9.88 4.15 12.99
C ALA A 364 10.58 4.76 14.21
N ASP A 365 11.61 5.57 13.96
CA ASP A 365 12.47 6.18 14.96
C ASP A 365 11.98 7.56 15.35
N SER A 366 12.07 7.87 16.64
CA SER A 366 11.66 9.17 17.20
C SER A 366 12.53 9.59 18.36
N TYR A 367 12.49 10.88 18.70
CA TYR A 367 13.21 11.39 19.88
C TYR A 367 12.41 11.10 21.15
N PRO A 368 13.03 10.46 22.18
CA PRO A 368 12.38 10.26 23.49
C PRO A 368 11.88 11.58 24.11
N HIS A 369 12.66 12.66 23.94
CA HIS A 369 12.29 14.02 24.32
C HIS A 369 12.64 15.01 23.20
N PRO A 370 11.96 16.17 23.09
CA PRO A 370 12.17 17.13 21.99
C PRO A 370 13.58 17.70 21.89
N ASN A 371 14.40 17.62 22.93
CA ASN A 371 15.77 18.13 22.95
C ASN A 371 16.84 17.03 22.85
N ASP A 372 16.44 15.78 22.69
CA ASP A 372 17.39 14.68 22.52
C ASP A 372 18.03 14.74 21.15
N THR A 373 19.27 14.28 21.06
CA THR A 373 20.06 14.27 19.82
C THR A 373 20.03 12.93 19.10
N GLU A 374 19.55 11.88 19.78
CA GLU A 374 19.47 10.53 19.27
C GLU A 374 18.04 10.04 19.25
N LYS A 375 17.62 9.54 18.12
CA LYS A 375 16.37 8.84 17.96
C LYS A 375 16.48 7.39 18.42
N ARG A 376 15.36 6.81 18.88
CA ARG A 376 15.20 5.40 19.20
C ARG A 376 13.96 4.86 18.54
N GLU A 377 13.96 3.60 18.22
CA GLU A 377 12.78 2.95 17.65
C GLU A 377 11.62 3.00 18.65
N GLY A 378 10.46 3.43 18.19
CA GLY A 378 9.23 3.43 18.97
C GLY A 378 9.16 4.39 20.16
N ALA A 379 10.16 5.26 20.37
CA ALA A 379 10.24 6.13 21.56
C ALA A 379 8.98 6.98 21.78
N PHE A 380 8.31 7.40 20.72
CA PHE A 380 7.05 8.12 20.77
C PHE A 380 5.89 7.27 21.30
N TYR A 381 5.91 5.96 21.10
CA TYR A 381 4.77 5.06 21.30
C TYR A 381 4.81 4.27 22.62
N VAL A 382 6.01 3.95 23.12
CA VAL A 382 6.18 3.08 24.30
C VAL A 382 5.98 3.81 25.63
N TRP A 383 5.63 3.06 26.68
CA TRP A 383 5.30 3.62 27.99
C TRP A 383 5.94 2.80 29.12
N SER A 384 6.54 3.46 30.10
CA SER A 384 6.86 2.80 31.38
C SER A 384 5.65 2.85 32.33
N LEU A 385 5.53 1.86 33.21
CA LEU A 385 4.48 1.85 34.24
C LEU A 385 4.59 3.10 35.15
N LYS A 386 5.81 3.55 35.42
CA LYS A 386 6.07 4.74 36.23
C LYS A 386 5.49 6.01 35.58
N GLU A 387 5.73 6.16 34.28
CA GLU A 387 5.22 7.30 33.51
C GLU A 387 3.69 7.26 33.43
N LEU A 388 3.11 6.11 33.07
CA LEU A 388 1.66 5.92 33.03
C LEU A 388 1.00 6.28 34.38
N THR A 389 1.60 5.83 35.50
CA THR A 389 1.09 6.12 36.84
C THR A 389 1.19 7.62 37.17
N SER A 390 2.28 8.27 36.76
CA SER A 390 2.48 9.72 36.99
C SER A 390 1.42 10.55 36.26
N VAL A 391 1.03 10.15 35.04
CA VAL A 391 0.05 10.89 34.21
C VAL A 391 -1.38 10.64 34.66
N LEU A 392 -1.73 9.39 34.98
CA LEU A 392 -3.11 8.97 35.23
C LEU A 392 -3.50 9.02 36.71
N GLY A 393 -2.50 8.98 37.61
CA GLY A 393 -2.72 8.92 39.04
C GLY A 393 -3.07 7.52 39.57
N PRO A 394 -3.11 7.37 40.94
CA PRO A 394 -3.20 6.06 41.58
C PRO A 394 -4.54 5.33 41.39
N ARG A 395 -5.61 6.05 41.03
CA ARG A 395 -6.93 5.45 40.79
C ARG A 395 -7.06 4.86 39.40
N ASP A 396 -6.72 5.62 38.37
CA ASP A 396 -6.98 5.28 36.98
C ASP A 396 -5.84 4.41 36.36
N ALA A 397 -4.59 4.62 36.83
CA ALA A 397 -3.42 3.92 36.28
C ALA A 397 -3.50 2.39 36.41
N PRO A 398 -3.92 1.77 37.54
CA PRO A 398 -4.02 0.31 37.61
C PRO A 398 -5.05 -0.29 36.66
N VAL A 399 -6.17 0.38 36.41
CA VAL A 399 -7.22 -0.03 35.48
C VAL A 399 -6.65 0.01 34.06
N CYS A 400 -5.99 1.10 33.69
CA CYS A 400 -5.39 1.30 32.39
C CYS A 400 -4.18 0.39 32.15
N ALA A 401 -3.33 0.19 33.14
CA ALA A 401 -2.20 -0.74 33.04
C ALA A 401 -2.69 -2.17 32.74
N LYS A 402 -3.74 -2.62 33.43
CA LYS A 402 -4.33 -3.93 33.17
C LYS A 402 -5.05 -4.00 31.82
N HIS A 403 -5.71 -2.91 31.41
CA HIS A 403 -6.34 -2.82 30.09
C HIS A 403 -5.32 -2.96 28.97
N TRP A 404 -4.24 -2.20 29.01
CA TRP A 404 -3.23 -2.13 27.96
C TRP A 404 -2.02 -3.07 28.15
N GLY A 405 -2.04 -3.94 29.16
CA GLY A 405 -0.99 -4.92 29.38
C GLY A 405 0.35 -4.34 29.82
N VAL A 406 0.33 -3.23 30.57
CA VAL A 406 1.54 -2.56 31.05
C VAL A 406 2.08 -3.27 32.29
N LEU A 407 3.36 -3.68 32.22
CA LEU A 407 4.10 -4.40 33.27
C LEU A 407 5.17 -3.50 33.91
N PRO A 408 5.58 -3.77 35.16
CA PRO A 408 6.62 -2.99 35.85
C PRO A 408 7.95 -2.94 35.13
N ASP A 409 8.39 -4.09 34.61
CA ASP A 409 9.71 -4.30 34.01
C ASP A 409 9.66 -4.24 32.46
N GLY A 410 8.50 -3.78 31.91
CA GLY A 410 8.27 -3.80 30.47
C GLY A 410 7.63 -5.10 29.98
N ASN A 411 7.08 -5.07 28.76
CA ASN A 411 6.41 -6.22 28.14
C ASN A 411 7.06 -6.69 26.83
N VAL A 412 8.21 -6.13 26.48
CA VAL A 412 8.99 -6.56 25.30
C VAL A 412 9.97 -7.64 25.73
N PRO A 413 9.93 -8.85 25.13
CA PRO A 413 10.89 -9.92 25.45
C PRO A 413 12.31 -9.54 24.98
N PRO A 414 13.36 -9.83 25.80
CA PRO A 414 14.74 -9.44 25.47
C PRO A 414 15.28 -9.98 24.15
N GLU A 415 14.78 -11.11 23.67
CA GLU A 415 15.16 -11.70 22.37
C GLU A 415 14.74 -10.86 21.17
N TYR A 416 13.81 -9.92 21.35
CA TYR A 416 13.37 -8.97 20.34
C TYR A 416 13.89 -7.55 20.53
N ASP A 417 14.78 -7.35 21.53
CA ASP A 417 15.40 -6.05 21.86
C ASP A 417 16.93 -6.14 21.88
N PRO A 418 17.58 -6.42 20.72
CA PRO A 418 19.04 -6.62 20.65
C PRO A 418 19.85 -5.35 20.95
N HIS A 419 19.21 -4.17 20.99
CA HIS A 419 19.85 -2.88 21.25
C HIS A 419 19.49 -2.29 22.60
N ASP A 420 18.75 -3.01 23.45
CA ASP A 420 18.25 -2.57 24.78
C ASP A 420 17.43 -1.26 24.72
N GLU A 421 16.69 -1.04 23.61
CA GLU A 421 15.89 0.16 23.40
C GLU A 421 14.57 0.13 24.18
N PHE A 422 14.07 -1.06 24.54
CA PHE A 422 12.78 -1.26 25.20
C PHE A 422 12.89 -1.66 26.66
N MET A 423 14.04 -1.47 27.30
CA MET A 423 14.19 -1.77 28.74
C MET A 423 13.17 -0.99 29.59
N ASN A 424 12.38 -1.71 30.40
CA ASN A 424 11.28 -1.18 31.21
C ASN A 424 10.20 -0.44 30.41
N GLN A 425 10.13 -0.64 29.11
CA GLN A 425 9.13 -0.06 28.23
C GLN A 425 8.03 -1.08 27.88
N ASN A 426 6.84 -0.55 27.66
CA ASN A 426 5.68 -1.35 27.26
C ASN A 426 5.10 -0.84 25.95
N VAL A 427 4.82 -1.75 25.05
CA VAL A 427 3.95 -1.54 23.90
C VAL A 427 2.52 -1.82 24.35
N LEU A 428 1.62 -0.87 24.13
CA LEU A 428 0.24 -0.99 24.58
C LEU A 428 -0.54 -1.94 23.68
N SER A 429 -1.26 -2.90 24.29
CA SER A 429 -2.17 -3.81 23.59
C SER A 429 -3.36 -4.15 24.50
N ILE A 430 -4.53 -4.34 23.92
CA ILE A 430 -5.74 -4.63 24.73
C ILE A 430 -5.66 -6.06 25.27
N ARG A 431 -5.46 -6.21 26.58
CA ARG A 431 -5.36 -7.49 27.29
C ARG A 431 -6.57 -7.79 28.20
N ALA A 432 -7.37 -6.78 28.50
CA ALA A 432 -8.58 -6.95 29.29
C ALA A 432 -9.71 -6.06 28.78
N THR A 433 -10.90 -6.66 28.64
CA THR A 433 -12.12 -5.95 28.23
C THR A 433 -12.69 -5.09 29.36
N PRO A 434 -13.48 -4.03 29.05
CA PRO A 434 -14.14 -3.21 30.08
C PRO A 434 -14.98 -4.04 31.06
N SER A 435 -15.70 -5.05 30.59
CA SER A 435 -16.52 -5.95 31.44
C SER A 435 -15.67 -6.76 32.42
N LYS A 436 -14.49 -7.26 31.98
CA LYS A 436 -13.55 -7.95 32.88
C LYS A 436 -12.97 -7.00 33.93
N LEU A 437 -12.55 -5.80 33.51
CA LEU A 437 -12.00 -4.79 34.41
C LEU A 437 -13.03 -4.31 35.43
N ALA A 438 -14.30 -4.16 35.06
CA ALA A 438 -15.38 -3.82 35.95
C ALA A 438 -15.48 -4.82 37.11
N LYS A 439 -15.41 -6.12 36.83
CA LYS A 439 -15.38 -7.20 37.84
C LYS A 439 -14.12 -7.14 38.71
N ASP A 440 -12.96 -6.96 38.07
CA ASP A 440 -11.66 -7.02 38.76
C ASP A 440 -11.44 -5.84 39.73
N PHE A 441 -12.01 -4.67 39.42
CA PHE A 441 -11.84 -3.45 40.20
C PHE A 441 -13.09 -3.02 40.99
N GLY A 442 -14.21 -3.76 40.91
CA GLY A 442 -15.45 -3.44 41.58
C GLY A 442 -16.10 -2.15 41.08
N LEU A 443 -15.99 -1.88 39.78
CA LEU A 443 -16.56 -0.69 39.13
C LEU A 443 -17.72 -1.11 38.20
N SER A 444 -18.50 -0.15 37.73
CA SER A 444 -19.42 -0.41 36.61
C SER A 444 -18.68 -0.42 35.28
N GLU A 445 -19.22 -1.04 34.26
CA GLU A 445 -18.61 -1.06 32.93
C GLU A 445 -18.54 0.34 32.33
N GLU A 446 -19.57 1.17 32.54
CA GLU A 446 -19.58 2.57 32.09
C GLU A 446 -18.47 3.41 32.78
N GLU A 447 -18.19 3.17 34.06
CA GLU A 447 -17.08 3.82 34.75
C GLU A 447 -15.72 3.43 34.15
N VAL A 448 -15.53 2.14 33.85
CA VAL A 448 -14.30 1.65 33.21
C VAL A 448 -14.12 2.25 31.83
N VAL A 449 -15.16 2.27 31.00
CA VAL A 449 -15.12 2.89 29.67
C VAL A 449 -14.77 4.38 29.77
N LYS A 450 -15.38 5.08 30.74
CA LYS A 450 -15.07 6.49 31.00
C LYS A 450 -13.62 6.72 31.46
N ILE A 451 -13.10 5.85 32.33
CA ILE A 451 -11.68 5.89 32.75
C ILE A 451 -10.77 5.70 31.55
N ILE A 452 -10.97 4.66 30.74
CA ILE A 452 -10.14 4.39 29.58
C ILE A 452 -10.16 5.58 28.61
N LYS A 453 -11.35 6.09 28.26
CA LYS A 453 -11.50 7.21 27.33
C LYS A 453 -10.80 8.48 27.85
N SER A 454 -11.00 8.85 29.11
CA SER A 454 -10.36 10.04 29.70
C SER A 454 -8.85 9.85 29.85
N SER A 455 -8.40 8.65 30.14
CA SER A 455 -6.97 8.32 30.26
C SER A 455 -6.27 8.34 28.90
N LYS A 456 -6.91 7.82 27.85
CA LYS A 456 -6.39 7.94 26.47
C LYS A 456 -6.11 9.41 26.13
N GLN A 457 -7.06 10.31 26.38
CA GLN A 457 -6.87 11.74 26.12
C GLN A 457 -5.72 12.34 26.93
N LYS A 458 -5.63 12.05 28.24
CA LYS A 458 -4.52 12.55 29.09
C LYS A 458 -3.16 12.05 28.60
N LEU A 459 -3.07 10.79 28.19
CA LEU A 459 -1.83 10.22 27.68
C LEU A 459 -1.48 10.81 26.32
N GLN A 460 -2.45 11.05 25.46
CA GLN A 460 -2.25 11.71 24.17
C GLN A 460 -1.71 13.13 24.38
N ASP A 461 -2.37 13.94 25.21
CA ASP A 461 -1.94 15.30 25.52
C ASP A 461 -0.54 15.35 26.15
N TYR A 462 -0.21 14.35 26.99
CA TYR A 462 1.12 14.23 27.59
C TYR A 462 2.15 13.88 26.52
N ARG A 463 1.90 12.85 25.68
CA ARG A 463 2.79 12.37 24.63
C ARG A 463 3.14 13.49 23.63
N GLU A 464 2.13 14.18 23.10
CA GLU A 464 2.30 15.27 22.14
C GLU A 464 3.13 16.43 22.68
N ARG A 465 3.09 16.64 23.99
CA ARG A 465 3.79 17.75 24.65
C ARG A 465 5.21 17.42 25.09
N THR A 466 5.51 16.16 25.37
CA THR A 466 6.75 15.75 26.06
C THR A 466 7.69 14.91 25.20
N ARG A 467 7.21 14.36 24.08
CA ARG A 467 8.01 13.51 23.21
C ARG A 467 8.19 14.14 21.82
N GLY A 468 9.30 13.81 21.17
CA GLY A 468 9.49 14.17 19.76
C GLY A 468 8.60 13.27 18.89
N ARG A 469 7.74 13.89 18.07
CA ARG A 469 6.97 13.12 17.09
C ARG A 469 7.91 12.49 16.07
N PRO A 470 7.60 11.27 15.55
CA PRO A 470 8.35 10.68 14.45
C PRO A 470 8.45 11.65 13.28
N ASP A 471 9.57 11.61 12.57
CA ASP A 471 9.74 12.44 11.40
C ASP A 471 8.72 12.04 10.32
N LEU A 472 8.19 13.04 9.64
CA LEU A 472 7.22 12.88 8.59
C LEU A 472 7.93 12.84 7.24
N ASP A 473 7.71 11.78 6.47
CA ASP A 473 8.01 11.83 5.06
C ASP A 473 6.87 12.56 4.34
N ASP A 474 7.10 13.83 4.05
CA ASP A 474 6.13 14.76 3.50
C ASP A 474 6.01 14.70 1.96
N LYS A 475 6.47 13.59 1.34
CA LYS A 475 6.17 13.30 -0.06
C LYS A 475 4.68 12.96 -0.23
N ILE A 476 4.08 13.44 -1.30
CA ILE A 476 2.74 13.02 -1.75
C ILE A 476 2.95 12.10 -2.95
N ILE A 477 2.71 10.80 -2.78
CA ILE A 477 2.87 9.77 -3.80
C ILE A 477 1.51 9.48 -4.42
N VAL A 478 1.37 9.57 -5.75
CA VAL A 478 0.08 9.42 -6.45
C VAL A 478 -0.54 8.06 -6.19
N ALA A 479 0.20 6.98 -6.32
CA ALA A 479 -0.28 5.62 -6.11
C ALA A 479 -0.91 5.44 -4.71
N TRP A 480 -0.21 5.86 -3.66
CA TRP A 480 -0.68 5.70 -2.30
C TRP A 480 -1.87 6.61 -1.96
N ASN A 481 -1.89 7.80 -2.55
CA ASN A 481 -3.04 8.70 -2.49
C ASN A 481 -4.25 8.09 -3.20
N GLY A 482 -4.06 7.37 -4.32
CA GLY A 482 -5.11 6.63 -5.00
C GLY A 482 -5.79 5.61 -4.09
N LEU A 483 -5.01 4.82 -3.33
CA LEU A 483 -5.53 3.88 -2.33
C LEU A 483 -6.31 4.59 -1.21
N ALA A 484 -5.75 5.69 -0.67
CA ALA A 484 -6.40 6.46 0.40
C ALA A 484 -7.72 7.11 -0.06
N ILE A 485 -7.77 7.63 -1.29
CA ILE A 485 -8.98 8.17 -1.90
C ILE A 485 -10.08 7.10 -1.97
N GLY A 486 -9.77 5.90 -2.46
CA GLY A 486 -10.73 4.80 -2.55
C GLY A 486 -11.26 4.37 -1.18
N ALA A 487 -10.36 4.16 -0.22
CA ALA A 487 -10.73 3.77 1.14
C ALA A 487 -11.64 4.83 1.82
N LEU A 488 -11.29 6.12 1.69
CA LEU A 488 -12.11 7.21 2.24
C LEU A 488 -13.46 7.34 1.53
N ALA A 489 -13.52 7.09 0.22
CA ALA A 489 -14.77 7.08 -0.52
C ALA A 489 -15.74 6.02 0.03
N LYS A 490 -15.26 4.78 0.21
CA LYS A 490 -16.06 3.68 0.78
C LYS A 490 -16.43 3.92 2.24
N CYS A 491 -15.49 4.45 3.03
CA CYS A 491 -15.73 4.85 4.41
C CYS A 491 -16.80 5.94 4.50
N SER A 492 -16.82 6.90 3.56
CA SER A 492 -17.86 7.95 3.52
C SER A 492 -19.25 7.37 3.31
N VAL A 493 -19.37 6.35 2.46
CA VAL A 493 -20.65 5.64 2.23
C VAL A 493 -21.10 4.89 3.49
N LEU A 494 -20.18 4.26 4.22
CA LEU A 494 -20.53 3.61 5.49
C LEU A 494 -21.02 4.63 6.52
N PHE A 495 -20.34 5.75 6.66
CA PHE A 495 -20.68 6.78 7.65
C PHE A 495 -21.95 7.57 7.33
N GLU A 496 -22.47 7.57 6.09
CA GLU A 496 -23.75 8.22 5.79
C GLU A 496 -24.90 7.68 6.66
N ASP A 497 -24.90 6.38 6.98
CA ASP A 497 -25.91 5.74 7.80
C ASP A 497 -25.61 5.82 9.32
N ILE A 498 -24.36 6.10 9.72
CA ILE A 498 -23.91 6.07 11.12
C ILE A 498 -23.70 7.48 11.67
N GLU A 499 -22.90 8.30 10.96
CA GLU A 499 -22.48 9.64 11.38
C GLU A 499 -22.20 10.54 10.19
N SER A 500 -23.19 11.29 9.73
CA SER A 500 -23.12 12.10 8.51
C SER A 500 -21.97 13.11 8.48
N SER A 501 -21.56 13.65 9.64
CA SER A 501 -20.41 14.57 9.72
C SER A 501 -19.10 13.90 9.31
N LYS A 502 -18.91 12.64 9.70
CA LYS A 502 -17.75 11.83 9.32
C LYS A 502 -17.81 11.43 7.85
N ALA A 503 -18.99 11.12 7.33
CA ALA A 503 -19.17 10.88 5.89
C ALA A 503 -18.71 12.07 5.05
N VAL A 504 -19.11 13.27 5.43
CA VAL A 504 -18.71 14.51 4.76
C VAL A 504 -17.18 14.72 4.87
N GLN A 505 -16.61 14.54 6.07
CA GLN A 505 -15.18 14.70 6.30
C GLN A 505 -14.34 13.77 5.41
N CYS A 506 -14.68 12.48 5.33
CA CYS A 506 -13.98 11.51 4.50
C CYS A 506 -14.08 11.85 3.01
N ARG A 507 -15.29 12.17 2.53
CA ARG A 507 -15.54 12.54 1.13
C ARG A 507 -14.82 13.80 0.72
N GLU A 508 -14.81 14.85 1.54
CA GLU A 508 -14.09 16.09 1.26
C GLU A 508 -12.57 15.89 1.28
N ALA A 509 -12.04 15.06 2.17
CA ALA A 509 -10.61 14.74 2.18
C ALA A 509 -10.18 14.04 0.89
N ALA A 510 -10.93 13.04 0.43
CA ALA A 510 -10.71 12.37 -0.85
C ALA A 510 -10.81 13.34 -2.04
N ALA A 511 -11.85 14.19 -2.06
CA ALA A 511 -12.04 15.16 -3.13
C ALA A 511 -10.91 16.21 -3.20
N ARG A 512 -10.40 16.67 -2.04
CA ARG A 512 -9.24 17.58 -2.00
C ARG A 512 -7.98 16.90 -2.56
N ALA A 513 -7.74 15.65 -2.23
CA ALA A 513 -6.61 14.87 -2.76
C ALA A 513 -6.70 14.72 -4.28
N ILE A 514 -7.87 14.40 -4.82
CA ILE A 514 -8.11 14.33 -6.27
C ILE A 514 -7.84 15.66 -6.94
N SER A 515 -8.38 16.77 -6.38
CA SER A 515 -8.16 18.13 -6.93
C SER A 515 -6.67 18.47 -6.94
N PHE A 516 -5.97 18.20 -5.85
CA PHE A 516 -4.54 18.42 -5.73
C PHE A 516 -3.75 17.65 -6.81
N ILE A 517 -4.03 16.35 -7.01
CA ILE A 517 -3.35 15.53 -8.03
C ILE A 517 -3.63 16.10 -9.44
N LYS A 518 -4.89 16.44 -9.75
CA LYS A 518 -5.26 17.05 -11.03
C LYS A 518 -4.54 18.37 -11.32
N ASP A 519 -4.24 19.15 -10.29
CA ASP A 519 -3.66 20.48 -10.45
C ASP A 519 -2.13 20.49 -10.37
N LYS A 520 -1.51 19.54 -9.64
CA LYS A 520 -0.07 19.56 -9.32
C LYS A 520 0.71 18.42 -9.95
N LEU A 521 0.08 17.28 -10.21
CA LEU A 521 0.73 16.02 -10.60
C LEU A 521 0.23 15.46 -11.93
N PHE A 522 -0.74 16.12 -12.57
CA PHE A 522 -1.33 15.65 -13.82
C PHE A 522 -1.15 16.69 -14.93
N ASP A 523 -0.47 16.30 -16.00
CA ASP A 523 -0.40 17.11 -17.23
C ASP A 523 -1.69 16.93 -18.06
N LYS A 524 -2.49 17.98 -18.12
CA LYS A 524 -3.78 17.98 -18.84
C LYS A 524 -3.60 17.85 -20.36
N ALA A 525 -2.46 18.21 -20.91
CA ALA A 525 -2.19 18.16 -22.35
C ALA A 525 -1.80 16.74 -22.79
N THR A 526 -0.90 16.11 -22.07
CA THR A 526 -0.37 14.78 -22.42
C THR A 526 -1.11 13.61 -21.74
N GLY A 527 -1.71 13.85 -20.57
CA GLY A 527 -2.29 12.80 -19.72
C GLY A 527 -1.27 12.15 -18.80
N GLN A 528 -0.01 12.62 -18.80
CA GLN A 528 1.04 12.10 -17.95
C GLN A 528 0.80 12.47 -16.48
N LEU A 529 1.02 11.49 -15.57
CA LEU A 529 1.16 11.73 -14.14
C LEU A 529 2.66 11.85 -13.78
N TRP A 530 2.94 12.67 -12.77
CA TRP A 530 4.20 12.67 -12.04
C TRP A 530 4.02 11.86 -10.76
N ARG A 531 5.03 11.04 -10.40
CA ARG A 531 4.91 10.13 -9.26
C ARG A 531 4.75 10.84 -7.92
N ILE A 532 5.60 11.85 -7.67
CA ILE A 532 5.68 12.51 -6.36
C ILE A 532 5.53 14.03 -6.44
N TYR A 533 5.06 14.61 -5.33
CA TYR A 533 5.11 16.05 -5.07
C TYR A 533 5.74 16.32 -3.72
N ARG A 534 6.68 17.25 -3.69
CA ARG A 534 7.32 17.76 -2.48
C ARG A 534 7.98 19.12 -2.73
N ASP A 535 8.22 19.91 -1.69
CA ASP A 535 8.91 21.22 -1.77
C ASP A 535 8.30 22.14 -2.85
N GLY A 536 6.97 22.18 -2.93
CA GLY A 536 6.22 23.10 -3.80
C GLY A 536 6.12 22.71 -5.27
N SER A 537 6.67 21.55 -5.70
CA SER A 537 6.61 21.10 -7.09
C SER A 537 6.65 19.56 -7.19
N HIS A 538 6.24 19.03 -8.36
CA HIS A 538 6.43 17.61 -8.66
C HIS A 538 7.92 17.23 -8.78
N GLY A 539 8.21 15.95 -8.58
CA GLY A 539 9.52 15.35 -8.88
C GLY A 539 9.75 15.20 -10.39
N ASP A 540 10.93 14.70 -10.74
CA ASP A 540 11.30 14.48 -12.15
C ASP A 540 10.90 13.08 -12.65
N THR A 541 10.45 12.20 -11.75
CA THR A 541 10.03 10.83 -12.07
C THR A 541 8.61 10.84 -12.62
N PRO A 542 8.38 10.34 -13.85
CA PRO A 542 7.03 10.15 -14.36
C PRO A 542 6.31 9.06 -13.56
N GLY A 543 4.98 9.11 -13.57
CA GLY A 543 4.15 8.10 -12.92
C GLY A 543 4.38 6.70 -13.51
N PHE A 544 4.41 5.71 -12.63
CA PHE A 544 4.44 4.28 -12.97
C PHE A 544 3.02 3.72 -13.09
N ALA A 545 2.87 2.49 -13.51
CA ALA A 545 1.57 1.87 -13.71
C ALA A 545 0.70 1.85 -12.44
N ASP A 546 1.32 1.70 -11.26
CA ASP A 546 0.64 1.77 -9.95
C ASP A 546 0.01 3.15 -9.69
N ASP A 547 0.67 4.25 -10.09
CA ASP A 547 0.14 5.60 -9.93
C ASP A 547 -1.17 5.78 -10.71
N TYR A 548 -1.22 5.27 -11.93
CA TYR A 548 -2.43 5.31 -12.76
C TYR A 548 -3.50 4.34 -12.27
N ALA A 549 -3.12 3.11 -11.97
CA ALA A 549 -4.03 2.03 -11.59
C ALA A 549 -4.76 2.30 -10.28
N TYR A 550 -4.02 2.68 -9.24
CA TYR A 550 -4.63 2.92 -7.92
C TYR A 550 -5.41 4.23 -7.88
N LEU A 551 -4.94 5.28 -8.58
CA LEU A 551 -5.72 6.50 -8.72
C LEU A 551 -7.02 6.25 -9.49
N ALA A 552 -6.98 5.49 -10.60
CA ALA A 552 -8.18 5.12 -11.36
C ALA A 552 -9.16 4.31 -10.49
N SER A 553 -8.66 3.36 -9.69
CA SER A 553 -9.49 2.61 -8.73
C SER A 553 -10.16 3.54 -7.71
N GLY A 554 -9.40 4.43 -7.08
CA GLY A 554 -9.94 5.40 -6.13
C GLY A 554 -10.97 6.36 -6.74
N LEU A 555 -10.77 6.75 -8.01
CA LEU A 555 -11.73 7.56 -8.76
C LEU A 555 -13.04 6.81 -9.06
N LEU A 556 -12.96 5.52 -9.37
CA LEU A 556 -14.14 4.66 -9.55
C LEU A 556 -14.92 4.51 -8.23
N ASP A 557 -14.21 4.37 -7.11
CA ASP A 557 -14.82 4.32 -5.78
C ASP A 557 -15.46 5.68 -5.41
N MET A 558 -14.82 6.81 -5.73
CA MET A 558 -15.41 8.14 -5.57
C MET A 558 -16.62 8.37 -6.47
N TYR A 559 -16.60 7.85 -7.70
CA TYR A 559 -17.78 7.87 -8.56
C TYR A 559 -18.95 7.13 -7.92
N GLU A 560 -18.75 5.90 -7.45
CA GLU A 560 -19.82 5.12 -6.82
C GLU A 560 -20.30 5.69 -5.48
N ALA A 561 -19.42 6.42 -4.76
CA ALA A 561 -19.82 7.12 -3.54
C ALA A 561 -20.65 8.39 -3.81
N THR A 562 -20.40 9.09 -4.93
CA THR A 562 -20.97 10.40 -5.21
C THR A 562 -21.88 10.46 -6.43
N TYR A 563 -21.67 9.54 -7.39
CA TYR A 563 -22.25 9.53 -8.74
C TYR A 563 -21.92 10.80 -9.53
N ASP A 564 -20.76 11.42 -9.28
CA ASP A 564 -20.23 12.52 -10.09
C ASP A 564 -19.41 11.95 -11.26
N ASP A 565 -19.95 12.08 -12.46
CA ASP A 565 -19.36 11.57 -13.71
C ASP A 565 -17.94 12.07 -13.97
N SER A 566 -17.55 13.20 -13.39
CA SER A 566 -16.21 13.75 -13.58
C SER A 566 -15.10 12.85 -13.05
N TYR A 567 -15.38 12.06 -12.00
CA TYR A 567 -14.45 11.05 -11.48
C TYR A 567 -14.33 9.86 -12.43
N LEU A 568 -15.46 9.36 -12.93
CA LEU A 568 -15.48 8.26 -13.90
C LEU A 568 -14.78 8.65 -15.21
N GLN A 569 -15.04 9.87 -15.70
CA GLN A 569 -14.36 10.42 -16.89
C GLN A 569 -12.85 10.50 -16.70
N PHE A 570 -12.40 10.89 -15.52
CA PHE A 570 -10.97 10.96 -15.22
C PHE A 570 -10.36 9.56 -15.08
N ALA A 571 -11.05 8.61 -14.46
CA ALA A 571 -10.61 7.22 -14.39
C ALA A 571 -10.43 6.60 -15.79
N GLU A 572 -11.40 6.80 -16.70
CA GLU A 572 -11.28 6.32 -18.09
C GLU A 572 -10.08 6.97 -18.80
N ARG A 573 -9.82 8.25 -18.56
CA ARG A 573 -8.67 8.94 -19.15
C ARG A 573 -7.34 8.34 -18.69
N LEU A 574 -7.21 8.03 -17.41
CA LEU A 574 -6.02 7.36 -16.86
C LEU A 574 -5.86 5.95 -17.45
N GLN A 575 -6.95 5.20 -17.58
CA GLN A 575 -6.92 3.86 -18.17
C GLN A 575 -6.50 3.92 -19.65
N LYS A 576 -6.95 4.91 -20.41
CA LYS A 576 -6.51 5.10 -21.81
C LYS A 576 -5.02 5.40 -21.91
N TYR A 577 -4.47 6.16 -20.98
CA TYR A 577 -3.03 6.40 -20.91
C TYR A 577 -2.25 5.12 -20.60
N LEU A 578 -2.74 4.29 -19.66
CA LEU A 578 -2.17 2.97 -19.41
C LEU A 578 -2.17 2.10 -20.67
N ASN A 579 -3.28 2.07 -21.41
CA ASN A 579 -3.40 1.29 -22.63
C ASN A 579 -2.45 1.77 -23.73
N GLU A 580 -2.15 3.06 -23.80
CA GLU A 580 -1.26 3.64 -24.81
C GLU A 580 0.22 3.44 -24.49
N TYR A 581 0.63 3.59 -23.21
CA TYR A 581 2.04 3.68 -22.87
C TYR A 581 2.59 2.49 -22.06
N PHE A 582 1.73 1.68 -21.46
CA PHE A 582 2.16 0.58 -20.57
C PHE A 582 1.77 -0.79 -21.08
N LEU A 583 0.74 -0.87 -21.95
CA LEU A 583 0.25 -2.14 -22.45
C LEU A 583 1.29 -2.82 -23.33
N ALA A 584 1.63 -4.07 -23.00
CA ALA A 584 2.51 -4.90 -23.81
C ALA A 584 1.70 -5.58 -24.93
N GLN A 585 2.28 -5.70 -26.10
CA GLN A 585 1.66 -6.37 -27.25
C GLN A 585 2.62 -7.42 -27.81
N SER A 586 2.08 -8.59 -28.13
CA SER A 586 2.76 -9.65 -28.86
C SER A 586 1.88 -10.07 -30.03
N GLY A 587 2.25 -9.67 -31.26
CA GLY A 587 1.42 -9.86 -32.45
C GLY A 587 0.09 -9.14 -32.34
N SER A 588 -1.03 -9.88 -32.39
CA SER A 588 -2.40 -9.35 -32.28
C SER A 588 -2.98 -9.43 -30.87
N THR A 589 -2.25 -10.01 -29.90
CA THR A 589 -2.70 -10.19 -28.52
C THR A 589 -1.96 -9.25 -27.58
N THR A 590 -2.63 -8.84 -26.51
CA THR A 590 -2.02 -8.09 -25.42
C THR A 590 -1.42 -9.07 -24.40
N THR A 591 -0.36 -8.64 -23.72
CA THR A 591 0.34 -9.47 -22.72
C THR A 591 0.51 -8.71 -21.42
N GLY A 592 -0.58 -8.10 -20.90
CA GLY A 592 -0.60 -7.35 -19.65
C GLY A 592 0.14 -6.01 -19.72
N TYR A 593 0.35 -5.40 -18.56
CA TYR A 593 0.93 -4.05 -18.44
C TYR A 593 2.29 -4.09 -17.77
N TYR A 594 3.25 -3.40 -18.37
CA TYR A 594 4.54 -3.14 -17.74
C TYR A 594 4.38 -2.15 -16.58
N SER A 595 5.24 -2.26 -15.56
CA SER A 595 5.29 -1.28 -14.46
C SER A 595 5.78 0.10 -14.90
N THR A 596 6.59 0.16 -15.98
CA THR A 596 7.18 1.40 -16.51
C THR A 596 6.59 1.75 -17.88
N PRO A 597 6.49 3.06 -18.23
CA PRO A 597 5.99 3.48 -19.54
C PRO A 597 6.97 3.10 -20.68
N SER A 598 6.45 3.04 -21.90
CA SER A 598 7.26 2.79 -23.10
C SER A 598 8.14 3.99 -23.50
N VAL A 599 7.83 5.16 -23.01
CA VAL A 599 8.56 6.41 -23.29
C VAL A 599 9.58 6.67 -22.19
N THR A 600 10.84 6.82 -22.59
CA THR A 600 11.93 7.15 -21.66
C THR A 600 11.98 8.65 -21.38
N THR A 601 12.21 9.02 -20.13
CA THR A 601 12.44 10.43 -19.74
C THR A 601 13.86 10.85 -20.15
N PRO A 602 14.03 11.95 -20.91
CA PRO A 602 15.34 12.43 -21.29
C PRO A 602 16.24 12.65 -20.05
N GLY A 603 17.47 12.13 -20.10
CA GLY A 603 18.45 12.27 -19.01
C GLY A 603 18.34 11.23 -17.90
N MET A 604 17.32 10.38 -17.89
CA MET A 604 17.23 9.24 -16.98
C MET A 604 17.77 7.97 -17.65
N PRO A 605 18.64 7.19 -16.97
CA PRO A 605 19.03 5.87 -17.45
C PRO A 605 17.80 4.96 -17.55
N SER A 606 17.70 4.22 -18.65
CA SER A 606 16.67 3.18 -18.77
C SER A 606 16.92 2.08 -17.73
N PRO A 607 15.87 1.55 -17.09
CA PRO A 607 16.02 0.40 -16.20
C PRO A 607 16.55 -0.81 -16.99
N LEU A 608 17.25 -1.72 -16.30
CA LEU A 608 17.81 -2.94 -16.88
C LEU A 608 16.73 -3.81 -17.55
N LEU A 609 15.55 -3.85 -16.94
CA LEU A 609 14.37 -4.61 -17.35
C LEU A 609 13.11 -3.75 -17.25
N ARG A 610 12.09 -4.12 -18.02
CA ARG A 610 10.71 -3.66 -17.81
C ARG A 610 9.91 -4.83 -17.27
N LEU A 611 9.52 -4.73 -16.02
CA LEU A 611 8.80 -5.79 -15.31
C LEU A 611 7.28 -5.64 -15.47
N LYS A 612 6.57 -6.77 -15.38
CA LYS A 612 5.12 -6.85 -15.23
C LYS A 612 4.84 -7.46 -13.85
N THR A 613 4.12 -6.74 -13.01
CA THR A 613 3.82 -7.20 -11.66
C THR A 613 2.41 -7.77 -11.60
N GLY A 614 2.28 -9.08 -11.36
CA GLY A 614 1.01 -9.81 -11.24
C GLY A 614 0.70 -10.24 -9.82
N THR A 615 1.72 -10.44 -8.98
CA THR A 615 1.59 -10.94 -7.61
C THR A 615 1.26 -9.84 -6.60
N GLU A 616 0.53 -10.21 -5.55
CA GLU A 616 0.27 -9.34 -4.39
C GLU A 616 1.55 -9.13 -3.57
N SER A 617 1.71 -7.91 -3.04
CA SER A 617 2.83 -7.55 -2.16
C SER A 617 2.36 -6.66 -1.00
N ALA A 618 3.17 -5.72 -0.53
CA ALA A 618 2.75 -4.71 0.45
C ALA A 618 1.62 -3.81 -0.08
N THR A 619 1.55 -3.63 -1.40
CA THR A 619 0.44 -2.99 -2.12
C THR A 619 -0.21 -4.00 -3.07
N PRO A 620 -1.45 -3.79 -3.53
CA PRO A 620 -2.13 -4.69 -4.43
C PRO A 620 -1.38 -4.88 -5.75
N SER A 621 -1.51 -6.04 -6.36
CA SER A 621 -0.99 -6.32 -7.71
C SER A 621 -1.41 -5.26 -8.71
N VAL A 622 -0.45 -4.64 -9.39
CA VAL A 622 -0.74 -3.56 -10.36
C VAL A 622 -1.59 -4.08 -11.51
N ASN A 623 -1.23 -5.22 -12.11
CA ASN A 623 -2.03 -5.83 -13.18
C ASN A 623 -3.38 -6.35 -12.67
N GLY A 624 -3.47 -6.81 -11.41
CA GLY A 624 -4.73 -7.18 -10.78
C GLY A 624 -5.68 -5.99 -10.64
N VAL A 625 -5.17 -4.84 -10.17
CA VAL A 625 -5.97 -3.61 -10.06
C VAL A 625 -6.36 -3.06 -11.44
N ILE A 626 -5.47 -3.10 -12.42
CA ILE A 626 -5.80 -2.69 -13.80
C ILE A 626 -6.92 -3.58 -14.36
N ALA A 627 -6.80 -4.90 -14.24
CA ALA A 627 -7.81 -5.84 -14.73
C ALA A 627 -9.18 -5.60 -14.06
N ARG A 628 -9.19 -5.35 -12.75
CA ARG A 628 -10.39 -4.99 -11.99
C ARG A 628 -11.00 -3.67 -12.45
N ASN A 629 -10.18 -2.63 -12.65
CA ASN A 629 -10.63 -1.35 -13.18
C ASN A 629 -11.24 -1.48 -14.58
N LEU A 630 -10.61 -2.27 -15.45
CA LEU A 630 -11.11 -2.58 -16.80
C LEU A 630 -12.48 -3.26 -16.75
N LEU A 631 -12.64 -4.25 -15.88
CA LEU A 631 -13.93 -4.95 -15.73
C LEU A 631 -15.04 -3.99 -15.21
N ARG A 632 -14.72 -3.13 -14.23
CA ARG A 632 -15.65 -2.10 -13.74
C ARG A 632 -15.99 -1.09 -14.84
N LEU A 633 -15.00 -0.60 -15.59
CA LEU A 633 -15.22 0.32 -16.71
C LEU A 633 -16.06 -0.33 -17.80
N SER A 634 -15.83 -1.61 -18.14
CA SER A 634 -16.67 -2.34 -19.10
C SER A 634 -18.15 -2.29 -18.71
N ALA A 635 -18.45 -2.60 -17.45
CA ALA A 635 -19.82 -2.62 -16.96
C ALA A 635 -20.45 -1.22 -16.85
N LEU A 636 -19.69 -0.21 -16.39
CA LEU A 636 -20.17 1.16 -16.25
C LEU A 636 -20.39 1.85 -17.59
N LEU A 637 -19.56 1.56 -18.59
CA LEU A 637 -19.56 2.24 -19.89
C LEU A 637 -20.24 1.42 -20.99
N GLU A 638 -20.62 0.16 -20.72
CA GLU A 638 -21.09 -0.81 -21.73
C GLU A 638 -20.13 -0.90 -22.91
N ASP A 639 -18.84 -1.12 -22.58
CA ASP A 639 -17.76 -1.18 -23.56
C ASP A 639 -17.00 -2.50 -23.41
N GLU A 640 -17.32 -3.45 -24.28
CA GLU A 640 -16.77 -4.81 -24.25
C GLU A 640 -15.24 -4.85 -24.52
N SER A 641 -14.68 -3.80 -25.11
CA SER A 641 -13.24 -3.73 -25.31
C SER A 641 -12.45 -3.75 -23.99
N TYR A 642 -13.00 -3.13 -22.95
CA TYR A 642 -12.40 -3.17 -21.62
C TYR A 642 -12.51 -4.56 -20.98
N ARG A 643 -13.62 -5.28 -21.20
CA ARG A 643 -13.78 -6.65 -20.71
C ARG A 643 -12.76 -7.60 -21.37
N THR A 644 -12.54 -7.43 -22.66
CA THR A 644 -11.52 -8.17 -23.41
C THR A 644 -10.13 -7.92 -22.85
N LEU A 645 -9.75 -6.64 -22.63
CA LEU A 645 -8.47 -6.29 -22.04
C LEU A 645 -8.32 -6.85 -20.61
N ALA A 646 -9.39 -6.88 -19.80
CA ALA A 646 -9.35 -7.48 -18.46
C ALA A 646 -9.02 -8.97 -18.53
N ARG A 647 -9.67 -9.71 -19.45
CA ARG A 647 -9.42 -11.14 -19.69
C ARG A 647 -7.98 -11.39 -20.16
N GLU A 648 -7.52 -10.65 -21.16
CA GLU A 648 -6.16 -10.77 -21.69
C GLU A 648 -5.09 -10.44 -20.64
N THR A 649 -5.37 -9.48 -19.74
CA THR A 649 -4.47 -9.15 -18.62
C THR A 649 -4.36 -10.33 -17.64
N CYS A 650 -5.46 -10.98 -17.28
CA CYS A 650 -5.42 -12.19 -16.45
C CYS A 650 -4.72 -13.34 -17.18
N ASN A 651 -5.02 -13.55 -18.46
CA ASN A 651 -4.40 -14.61 -19.28
C ASN A 651 -2.87 -14.47 -19.41
N THR A 652 -2.34 -13.25 -19.26
CA THR A 652 -0.89 -13.02 -19.22
C THR A 652 -0.20 -13.82 -18.12
N PHE A 653 -0.86 -14.01 -17.00
CA PHE A 653 -0.35 -14.69 -15.82
C PHE A 653 -1.02 -16.06 -15.59
N ALA A 654 -1.68 -16.63 -16.60
CA ALA A 654 -2.50 -17.83 -16.43
C ALA A 654 -1.72 -19.01 -15.84
N VAL A 655 -0.49 -19.26 -16.33
CA VAL A 655 0.36 -20.35 -15.83
C VAL A 655 0.68 -20.17 -14.36
N GLU A 656 1.06 -18.96 -13.94
CA GLU A 656 1.41 -18.65 -12.55
C GLU A 656 0.18 -18.66 -11.65
N ILE A 657 -0.97 -18.15 -12.15
CA ILE A 657 -2.25 -18.18 -11.42
C ILE A 657 -2.68 -19.61 -11.15
N ILE A 658 -2.60 -20.50 -12.12
CA ILE A 658 -2.96 -21.91 -11.97
C ILE A 658 -2.02 -22.62 -11.00
N GLN A 659 -0.71 -22.33 -11.05
CA GLN A 659 0.26 -22.95 -10.14
C GLN A 659 0.23 -22.38 -8.72
N HIS A 660 -0.06 -21.09 -8.56
CA HIS A 660 0.04 -20.38 -7.29
C HIS A 660 -1.09 -19.34 -7.12
N PRO A 661 -2.37 -19.75 -7.12
CA PRO A 661 -3.50 -18.82 -7.14
C PRO A 661 -3.50 -17.86 -5.95
N PHE A 662 -2.95 -18.27 -4.81
CA PHE A 662 -2.85 -17.46 -3.59
C PHE A 662 -1.94 -16.22 -3.72
N LEU A 663 -1.07 -16.16 -4.73
CA LEU A 663 -0.25 -14.97 -5.01
C LEU A 663 -0.99 -13.94 -5.89
N PHE A 664 -2.13 -14.30 -6.47
CA PHE A 664 -2.86 -13.50 -7.46
C PHE A 664 -4.32 -13.21 -7.03
N VAL A 665 -4.56 -13.09 -5.74
CA VAL A 665 -5.92 -13.00 -5.19
C VAL A 665 -6.73 -11.80 -5.71
N GLY A 666 -6.09 -10.73 -6.18
CA GLY A 666 -6.75 -9.61 -6.86
C GLY A 666 -7.27 -9.99 -8.25
N MET A 667 -6.55 -10.85 -8.98
CA MET A 667 -6.96 -11.34 -10.30
C MET A 667 -8.06 -12.40 -10.18
N LEU A 668 -8.08 -13.21 -9.11
CA LEU A 668 -9.15 -14.19 -8.88
C LEU A 668 -10.53 -13.51 -8.81
N ASP A 669 -10.64 -12.32 -8.22
CA ASP A 669 -11.89 -11.54 -8.24
C ASP A 669 -12.32 -11.16 -9.66
N VAL A 670 -11.37 -10.84 -10.52
CA VAL A 670 -11.64 -10.53 -11.94
C VAL A 670 -12.10 -11.78 -12.69
N ILE A 671 -11.45 -12.92 -12.47
CA ILE A 671 -11.83 -14.21 -13.07
C ILE A 671 -13.27 -14.56 -12.70
N VAL A 672 -13.66 -14.42 -11.44
CA VAL A 672 -15.05 -14.59 -11.02
C VAL A 672 -15.97 -13.67 -11.82
N GLY A 673 -15.69 -12.37 -11.90
CA GLY A 673 -16.52 -11.41 -12.64
C GLY A 673 -16.56 -11.67 -14.15
N LEU A 674 -15.51 -12.23 -14.72
CA LEU A 674 -15.48 -12.64 -16.14
C LEU A 674 -16.38 -13.86 -16.40
N GLN A 675 -16.48 -14.79 -15.46
CA GLN A 675 -17.27 -16.02 -15.60
C GLN A 675 -18.73 -15.82 -15.25
N ILE A 676 -19.04 -15.29 -14.07
CA ILE A 676 -20.45 -15.13 -13.63
C ILE A 676 -21.10 -13.83 -14.13
N GLY A 677 -20.31 -12.92 -14.70
CA GLY A 677 -20.76 -11.60 -15.12
C GLY A 677 -20.74 -10.57 -13.97
N THR A 678 -20.90 -9.30 -14.34
CA THR A 678 -20.98 -8.18 -13.41
C THR A 678 -22.45 -7.75 -13.27
N ARG A 679 -22.92 -7.69 -12.04
CA ARG A 679 -24.24 -7.13 -11.71
C ARG A 679 -24.17 -5.60 -11.72
N THR A 680 -25.02 -4.94 -12.48
CA THR A 680 -25.11 -3.48 -12.52
C THR A 680 -26.42 -3.00 -11.90
N VAL A 681 -26.34 -2.01 -11.01
CA VAL A 681 -27.51 -1.35 -10.42
C VAL A 681 -27.48 0.12 -10.78
N THR A 682 -28.35 0.53 -11.68
CA THR A 682 -28.41 1.91 -12.20
C THR A 682 -29.66 2.60 -11.73
N GLY A 683 -29.51 3.72 -10.99
CA GLY A 683 -30.60 4.64 -10.71
C GLY A 683 -30.88 5.54 -11.92
N VAL A 684 -32.13 5.60 -12.34
CA VAL A 684 -32.56 6.51 -13.40
C VAL A 684 -33.41 7.63 -12.80
N PHE A 685 -32.83 8.83 -12.82
CA PHE A 685 -33.46 10.03 -12.28
C PHE A 685 -34.18 10.79 -13.40
N SER A 686 -35.49 10.73 -13.42
CA SER A 686 -36.33 11.31 -14.48
C SER A 686 -37.25 12.43 -13.99
N THR A 687 -37.54 12.49 -12.69
CA THR A 687 -38.39 13.54 -12.11
C THR A 687 -37.94 13.92 -10.71
N ALA A 688 -38.11 15.20 -10.35
CA ALA A 688 -37.88 15.69 -8.98
C ALA A 688 -39.00 15.32 -8.00
N GLU A 689 -40.17 14.91 -8.52
CA GLU A 689 -41.31 14.46 -7.70
C GLU A 689 -41.11 12.99 -7.32
N VAL A 690 -41.17 12.69 -6.02
CA VAL A 690 -41.09 11.34 -5.51
C VAL A 690 -42.36 10.99 -4.80
N SER A 691 -43.13 10.01 -5.34
CA SER A 691 -44.21 9.32 -4.66
C SER A 691 -43.66 8.05 -4.06
N ILE A 692 -42.87 8.11 -2.98
CA ILE A 692 -42.37 6.89 -2.33
C ILE A 692 -43.35 6.53 -1.22
N PRO A 693 -44.05 5.37 -1.29
CA PRO A 693 -44.70 4.80 -0.12
C PRO A 693 -43.61 4.50 0.92
N ASN A 694 -43.71 5.06 2.10
CA ASN A 694 -42.84 4.71 3.20
C ASN A 694 -43.16 3.27 3.70
N PRO A 695 -42.36 2.24 3.37
CA PRO A 695 -42.74 0.86 3.74
C PRO A 695 -42.54 0.57 5.22
N ARG A 696 -41.87 1.45 5.99
CA ARG A 696 -41.56 1.23 7.41
C ARG A 696 -42.14 2.21 8.40
N GLY A 697 -42.95 3.19 7.96
CA GLY A 697 -43.59 4.14 8.87
C GLY A 697 -42.63 5.10 9.57
N ASP A 698 -41.33 5.05 9.27
CA ASP A 698 -40.35 5.97 9.83
C ASP A 698 -40.42 7.32 9.10
N SER A 699 -40.37 8.42 9.83
CA SER A 699 -40.42 9.75 9.25
C SER A 699 -39.27 9.92 8.24
N LEU A 700 -39.59 10.33 7.01
CA LEU A 700 -38.61 10.75 5.97
C LEU A 700 -37.87 12.05 6.31
N LEU A 701 -37.88 12.44 7.58
CA LEU A 701 -37.15 13.58 8.09
C LEU A 701 -35.71 13.15 8.41
N SER A 702 -34.73 13.92 7.95
CA SER A 702 -33.39 13.86 8.49
C SER A 702 -33.44 14.08 10.01
N ARG A 703 -32.44 13.63 10.77
CA ARG A 703 -32.33 13.93 12.20
C ARG A 703 -32.36 15.44 12.51
N ASN A 704 -32.28 16.30 11.49
CA ASN A 704 -32.26 17.76 11.58
C ASN A 704 -33.50 18.43 10.97
N ASP A 705 -34.64 17.71 10.80
CA ASP A 705 -35.91 18.23 10.24
C ASP A 705 -35.84 18.77 8.80
N GLU A 706 -34.77 18.51 8.02
CA GLU A 706 -34.71 18.87 6.61
C GLU A 706 -35.26 17.74 5.72
N PRO A 707 -36.05 18.04 4.65
CA PRO A 707 -36.56 17.03 3.75
C PRO A 707 -35.41 16.37 2.98
N VAL A 708 -35.36 15.02 2.99
CA VAL A 708 -34.38 14.26 2.22
C VAL A 708 -34.59 14.48 0.72
N SER A 709 -33.54 14.79 -0.01
CA SER A 709 -33.65 15.04 -1.46
C SER A 709 -33.98 13.75 -2.23
N THR A 710 -34.69 13.91 -3.36
CA THR A 710 -35.04 12.78 -4.24
C THR A 710 -33.81 11.99 -4.67
N ILE A 711 -32.73 12.68 -4.94
CA ILE A 711 -31.47 12.04 -5.38
C ILE A 711 -30.85 11.20 -4.27
N ASP A 712 -30.91 11.63 -3.00
CA ASP A 712 -30.39 10.87 -1.87
C ASP A 712 -31.21 9.60 -1.61
N ILE A 713 -32.52 9.69 -1.87
CA ILE A 713 -33.40 8.52 -1.81
C ILE A 713 -33.01 7.52 -2.90
N ILE A 714 -32.80 7.97 -4.13
CA ILE A 714 -32.37 7.09 -5.24
C ILE A 714 -30.99 6.48 -4.91
N ARG A 715 -30.02 7.24 -4.41
CA ARG A 715 -28.71 6.75 -3.98
C ARG A 715 -28.83 5.67 -2.93
N ARG A 716 -29.65 5.86 -1.91
CA ARG A 716 -29.93 4.85 -0.87
C ARG A 716 -30.51 3.58 -1.49
N ARG A 717 -31.48 3.70 -2.37
CA ARG A 717 -32.13 2.55 -3.04
C ARG A 717 -31.16 1.79 -3.95
N ILE A 718 -30.27 2.48 -4.66
CA ILE A 718 -29.21 1.83 -5.43
C ILE A 718 -28.36 0.95 -4.51
N ARG A 719 -27.94 1.46 -3.35
CA ARG A 719 -27.10 0.73 -2.40
C ARG A 719 -27.82 -0.44 -1.75
N GLU A 720 -29.08 -0.26 -1.37
CA GLU A 720 -29.93 -1.33 -0.83
C GLU A 720 -30.09 -2.47 -1.84
N GLU A 721 -30.34 -2.15 -3.11
CA GLU A 721 -30.48 -3.15 -4.17
C GLU A 721 -29.13 -3.79 -4.55
N ALA A 722 -28.05 -3.05 -4.52
CA ALA A 722 -26.70 -3.59 -4.75
C ALA A 722 -26.30 -4.61 -3.66
N GLY A 723 -26.88 -4.49 -2.47
CA GLY A 723 -26.61 -5.36 -1.32
C GLY A 723 -25.33 -4.95 -0.56
N VAL A 724 -24.92 -5.77 0.39
CA VAL A 724 -23.65 -5.59 1.12
C VAL A 724 -22.50 -5.95 0.16
N ALA A 725 -22.08 -4.98 -0.63
CA ALA A 725 -20.94 -5.18 -1.50
C ALA A 725 -19.65 -5.05 -0.67
N VAL A 726 -19.01 -6.17 -0.43
CA VAL A 726 -17.56 -6.18 -0.20
C VAL A 726 -16.90 -5.68 -1.49
N SER A 727 -15.81 -4.97 -1.38
CA SER A 727 -15.04 -4.44 -2.50
C SER A 727 -14.75 -5.52 -3.56
N SER A 728 -15.60 -5.63 -4.57
CA SER A 728 -15.52 -6.65 -5.62
C SER A 728 -15.85 -6.05 -6.98
N SER A 729 -15.32 -6.66 -8.04
CA SER A 729 -15.62 -6.28 -9.43
C SER A 729 -16.96 -6.81 -9.95
N ILE A 730 -17.63 -7.68 -9.19
CA ILE A 730 -18.88 -8.34 -9.63
C ILE A 730 -20.14 -7.51 -9.42
N VAL A 731 -20.07 -6.39 -8.72
CA VAL A 731 -21.20 -5.46 -8.55
C VAL A 731 -20.71 -4.04 -8.80
N VAL A 732 -21.38 -3.31 -9.69
CA VAL A 732 -21.12 -1.89 -9.93
C VAL A 732 -22.41 -1.09 -9.84
N THR A 733 -22.31 0.16 -9.40
CA THR A 733 -23.46 1.04 -9.21
C THR A 733 -23.29 2.31 -10.07
N SER A 734 -24.41 2.81 -10.59
CA SER A 734 -24.43 4.05 -11.37
C SER A 734 -25.72 4.85 -11.17
N LEU A 735 -25.66 6.13 -11.51
CA LEU A 735 -26.81 7.02 -11.52
C LEU A 735 -26.82 7.83 -12.82
N VAL A 736 -27.97 7.87 -13.47
CA VAL A 736 -28.17 8.61 -14.71
C VAL A 736 -29.32 9.61 -14.58
N ASP A 737 -29.05 10.88 -14.84
CA ASP A 737 -30.09 11.92 -14.86
C ASP A 737 -30.60 12.13 -16.30
N ILE A 738 -31.86 11.77 -16.54
CA ILE A 738 -32.53 11.92 -17.83
C ILE A 738 -33.56 13.05 -17.86
N ARG A 739 -33.62 13.87 -16.81
CA ARG A 739 -34.55 15.03 -16.78
C ARG A 739 -34.30 15.99 -17.94
N PRO A 740 -35.29 16.75 -18.39
CA PRO A 740 -35.12 17.81 -19.36
C PRO A 740 -34.07 18.83 -18.89
N SER A 741 -33.30 19.38 -19.84
CA SER A 741 -32.17 20.30 -19.54
C SER A 741 -32.53 21.54 -18.72
N HIS A 742 -33.76 22.03 -18.86
CA HIS A 742 -34.25 23.21 -18.12
C HIS A 742 -34.59 22.95 -16.65
N LEU A 743 -34.63 21.64 -16.21
CA LEU A 743 -34.90 21.27 -14.82
C LEU A 743 -33.58 20.82 -14.09
N LYS A 744 -32.44 20.98 -14.73
CA LYS A 744 -31.15 20.48 -14.26
C LYS A 744 -30.43 21.35 -13.23
N ASP A 745 -30.92 22.56 -12.97
CA ASP A 745 -30.28 23.55 -12.08
C ASP A 745 -30.29 23.17 -10.60
N PHE A 746 -30.95 22.06 -10.24
CA PHE A 746 -31.12 21.62 -8.84
C PHE A 746 -30.10 20.60 -8.35
N VAL A 747 -29.35 19.98 -9.22
CA VAL A 747 -28.34 18.96 -8.87
C VAL A 747 -27.00 19.46 -9.32
N GLY A 748 -26.36 20.36 -8.59
CA GLY A 748 -25.02 20.87 -8.80
C GLY A 748 -24.31 20.46 -10.12
N ASN A 749 -23.15 20.90 -10.45
CA ASN A 749 -22.39 20.65 -11.71
C ASN A 749 -22.18 19.16 -12.10
N GLN A 750 -23.18 18.28 -11.92
CA GLN A 750 -23.10 16.88 -12.36
C GLN A 750 -23.03 16.85 -13.89
N SER A 751 -21.94 16.32 -14.40
CA SER A 751 -21.74 16.17 -15.83
C SER A 751 -22.68 15.07 -16.35
N PHE A 752 -23.17 15.26 -17.58
CA PHE A 752 -23.98 14.23 -18.28
C PHE A 752 -23.08 13.34 -19.15
N TRP A 753 -21.83 13.23 -18.77
CA TRP A 753 -20.84 12.51 -19.56
C TRP A 753 -21.19 11.02 -19.67
N LEU A 754 -21.55 10.36 -18.57
CA LEU A 754 -21.93 8.94 -18.59
C LEU A 754 -23.09 8.67 -19.54
N LYS A 755 -24.14 9.51 -19.54
CA LYS A 755 -25.26 9.36 -20.46
C LYS A 755 -24.82 9.40 -21.94
N SER A 756 -23.83 10.23 -22.26
CA SER A 756 -23.32 10.34 -23.64
C SER A 756 -22.33 9.23 -23.99
N ARG A 757 -21.60 8.70 -23.01
CA ARG A 757 -20.55 7.69 -23.19
C ARG A 757 -21.09 6.27 -23.20
N ASN A 758 -22.07 5.95 -22.38
CA ASN A 758 -22.65 4.61 -22.28
C ASN A 758 -23.74 4.41 -23.35
N ALA A 759 -23.60 3.36 -24.15
CA ALA A 759 -24.47 3.09 -25.27
C ALA A 759 -25.93 2.85 -24.86
N LEU A 760 -26.18 2.18 -23.72
CA LEU A 760 -27.54 1.90 -23.24
C LEU A 760 -28.25 3.14 -22.70
N PHE A 761 -27.52 4.18 -22.31
CA PHE A 761 -28.09 5.36 -21.68
C PHE A 761 -28.40 6.50 -22.69
N LYS A 762 -27.80 6.47 -23.89
CA LYS A 762 -28.02 7.48 -24.94
C LYS A 762 -29.50 7.62 -25.32
N ASP A 763 -30.21 6.51 -25.40
CA ASP A 763 -31.58 6.45 -25.84
C ASP A 763 -32.61 6.49 -24.71
N LEU A 764 -32.16 6.56 -23.43
CA LEU A 764 -33.06 6.68 -22.30
C LEU A 764 -33.81 8.03 -22.37
N LYS A 765 -35.17 7.94 -22.40
CA LYS A 765 -36.08 9.09 -22.36
C LYS A 765 -36.97 8.97 -21.12
N ALA A 766 -37.36 10.13 -20.58
CA ALA A 766 -38.35 10.14 -19.53
C ALA A 766 -39.65 9.52 -20.03
N THR A 767 -40.26 8.65 -19.23
CA THR A 767 -41.57 8.06 -19.49
C THR A 767 -42.64 9.11 -19.27
N ASP A 768 -43.86 8.89 -19.83
CA ASP A 768 -44.99 9.75 -19.55
C ASP A 768 -46.08 8.90 -18.84
N PRO A 769 -46.37 9.12 -17.54
CA PRO A 769 -45.76 10.11 -16.63
C PRO A 769 -44.31 9.74 -16.27
N ALA A 770 -43.47 10.79 -16.04
CA ALA A 770 -42.10 10.61 -15.66
C ALA A 770 -41.97 9.91 -14.28
N LYS A 771 -41.22 8.81 -14.21
CA LYS A 771 -40.97 8.06 -12.97
C LYS A 771 -39.47 7.83 -12.75
N ASN A 772 -39.06 7.85 -11.51
CA ASN A 772 -37.73 7.38 -11.12
C ASN A 772 -37.76 5.87 -10.98
N TYR A 773 -36.69 5.17 -11.36
CA TYR A 773 -36.61 3.72 -11.25
C TYR A 773 -35.16 3.23 -11.13
N LEU A 774 -34.99 2.01 -10.63
CA LEU A 774 -33.75 1.28 -10.74
C LEU A 774 -33.78 0.34 -11.95
N LYS A 775 -32.67 0.29 -12.69
CA LYS A 775 -32.40 -0.73 -13.69
C LYS A 775 -31.34 -1.68 -13.12
N VAL A 776 -31.70 -2.93 -12.91
CA VAL A 776 -30.80 -3.97 -12.39
C VAL A 776 -30.54 -4.96 -13.51
N CYS A 777 -29.27 -5.10 -13.91
CA CYS A 777 -28.89 -6.06 -14.93
C CYS A 777 -27.89 -7.07 -14.32
N GLU A 778 -28.13 -8.35 -14.59
CA GLU A 778 -27.32 -9.46 -14.14
C GLU A 778 -27.39 -10.59 -15.17
N ALA A 779 -26.25 -11.18 -15.53
CA ALA A 779 -26.15 -12.27 -16.51
C ALA A 779 -26.91 -12.00 -17.83
N GLY A 780 -26.84 -10.76 -18.33
CA GLY A 780 -27.51 -10.37 -19.59
C GLY A 780 -29.01 -10.12 -19.48
N GLN A 781 -29.62 -10.30 -18.31
CA GLN A 781 -31.03 -10.02 -18.06
C GLN A 781 -31.16 -8.72 -17.25
N CYS A 782 -32.13 -7.88 -17.65
CA CYS A 782 -32.38 -6.62 -16.93
C CYS A 782 -33.83 -6.57 -16.44
N ARG A 783 -34.03 -6.08 -15.22
CA ARG A 783 -35.33 -5.75 -14.63
C ARG A 783 -35.38 -4.30 -14.20
N THR A 784 -36.59 -3.76 -14.13
CA THR A 784 -36.85 -2.40 -13.66
C THR A 784 -37.61 -2.45 -12.34
N ILE A 785 -37.25 -1.59 -11.41
CA ILE A 785 -37.92 -1.42 -10.10
C ILE A 785 -38.31 0.06 -10.02
N ASP A 786 -39.63 0.33 -10.00
CA ASP A 786 -40.18 1.67 -9.83
C ASP A 786 -39.82 2.22 -8.41
N LEU A 787 -39.47 3.51 -8.32
CA LEU A 787 -39.12 4.21 -7.09
C LEU A 787 -40.21 5.20 -6.68
#